data_742ff2d42bde540d66a7878b99c7ad99
#
_entry.id   742ff2d42bde540d66a7878b99c7ad99
#
_cell.length_a   1.000
_cell.length_b   1.000
_cell.length_c   1.000
_cell.angle_alpha   90.00
_cell.angle_beta   90.00
_cell.angle_gamma   90.00
#
_symmetry.space_group_name_H-M   'P 1'
#
loop_
_entity.id
_entity.type
_entity.pdbx_description
1 polymer ?
#
loop_
_entity_poly.entity_id
_entity_poly.type
_entity_poly.pdbx_seq_one_letter_code
_entity_poly.pdbx_strand_id
1 'polypeptide(L)'
;MLQHHTPRSTRDDPIDRLRSALAGRYAVEWEVGRGGMSRVYAARDLRHGRRVAIKVLRPELATILGADRFLREIEIAARLQHPHILPLFDSGEAGDLLFYVMPFVTGETLRARLARMGRLTIADAARIGREVTDALGYAHREGVVHRDIKPENVMLGAGHAYVMDFGIAKALSEATDHSEITSAGLTLGTPAYMAPEQAAAAPTVDHRADVYALGTLLYEMLAGHTPFSDSTAQRIFARQMTEAPAPIQGERPDTPDAMAQGIERALEKDPDRRWQTAGELLPAIEAGLASATVDAPEPLPRRPWIAMVAAGLALAALGIAVLRGRGTQGLLVVGQSKQLTFDSGLELDPALSPDGQMLAYVAGGPEVGELYVKQRDEDRPLQAAPGLPRPQRSPKWSPDGTRIALQTPAGIYVIPALGGTAQLVPGSDSGGPLFGLDWAPDGRRLAYSVGGKLYVTDAEHGGRRLLHEGRWDIRGASAPAWSPDGKAIAFIVENADFVYGSVGNFANFAPTRIALVTLADSAETMLVDDGAMNLSPQWLPEGRGLLFVSNRAGGRDIYRLPLTRANAVADSAERVTTGLGAQTISLDRAGTLLVYSRLELRSNVYSAPIPRSLTLLSTVTPLTSGTQVIEGFDLSPDGAWLALDSDREGNQDIYKLSLLTGELVRLTSDNRDDFLPNWSPDGRWLAFHSIRQGTRDVFIMPSAGGAAQQLTNDPGQDRSPRWSPDGTQLVFESTREDERREIYVLPRDSLGHWGRVRRVTQNGGRWPVWSPDGSTIAYLNTQGIWKVPVRGGEPKLLTATAAQHVRWSDDGKELYFVSTANDSTAGFWSIPAQGGRERQLLRFAPDGPRVRRAFFQPRNGRFYFTIMEHQSDIWSLGLGMR
;
A
#
# COMPACT_ATOMS: atom_id res chain seq x y z
N MET A 1 26.32 25.61 50.60
CA MET A 1 25.92 24.22 50.37
C MET A 1 25.01 24.24 49.14
N LEU A 2 25.60 24.01 47.99
CA LEU A 2 24.90 23.87 46.71
C LEU A 2 24.64 22.38 46.48
N GLN A 3 23.38 21.96 46.50
CA GLN A 3 22.99 20.59 46.15
C GLN A 3 22.99 20.47 44.65
N HIS A 4 23.85 19.60 44.14
CA HIS A 4 23.86 19.14 42.75
C HIS A 4 22.62 18.32 42.46
N HIS A 5 21.74 18.82 41.59
CA HIS A 5 20.74 17.98 40.92
C HIS A 5 21.42 17.26 39.78
N THR A 6 21.62 15.97 39.93
CA THR A 6 21.94 15.04 38.83
C THR A 6 20.75 14.92 37.87
N PRO A 7 20.94 15.00 36.56
CA PRO A 7 19.86 14.77 35.62
C PRO A 7 19.46 13.28 35.61
N ARG A 8 18.15 13.01 35.72
CA ARG A 8 17.58 11.66 35.59
C ARG A 8 17.92 11.11 34.21
N SER A 9 18.46 9.90 34.18
CA SER A 9 18.86 9.20 32.95
C SER A 9 17.65 8.86 32.10
N THR A 10 17.77 9.09 30.80
CA THR A 10 16.88 8.68 29.73
C THR A 10 16.93 7.15 29.51
N ARG A 11 16.37 6.36 30.41
CA ARG A 11 16.34 4.90 30.34
C ARG A 11 14.96 4.33 30.66
N ASP A 12 13.89 4.82 30.05
CA ASP A 12 12.53 4.34 30.32
C ASP A 12 11.64 4.13 29.07
N ASP A 13 12.23 3.77 27.94
CA ASP A 13 11.40 3.28 26.84
C ASP A 13 11.10 1.78 27.09
N PRO A 14 9.81 1.37 27.17
CA PRO A 14 9.42 -0.03 27.34
C PRO A 14 10.02 -0.97 26.30
N ILE A 15 10.28 -0.48 25.09
CA ILE A 15 10.92 -1.29 24.04
C ILE A 15 12.39 -1.61 24.37
N ASP A 16 13.13 -0.66 24.96
CA ASP A 16 14.54 -0.87 25.31
C ASP A 16 14.67 -1.80 26.52
N ARG A 17 13.72 -1.72 27.47
CA ARG A 17 13.62 -2.68 28.57
C ARG A 17 13.34 -4.09 28.04
N LEU A 18 12.38 -4.20 27.12
CA LEU A 18 12.05 -5.48 26.48
C LEU A 18 13.22 -6.03 25.67
N ARG A 19 13.91 -5.20 24.88
CA ARG A 19 15.11 -5.58 24.13
C ARG A 19 16.20 -6.12 25.04
N SER A 20 16.45 -5.44 26.15
CA SER A 20 17.48 -5.86 27.12
C SER A 20 17.11 -7.17 27.80
N ALA A 21 15.85 -7.33 28.19
CA ALA A 21 15.39 -8.51 28.93
C ALA A 21 15.26 -9.77 28.05
N LEU A 22 14.99 -9.61 26.76
CA LEU A 22 14.86 -10.70 25.78
C LEU A 22 16.12 -10.90 24.92
N ALA A 23 17.18 -10.12 25.15
CA ALA A 23 18.46 -10.26 24.45
C ALA A 23 19.00 -11.69 24.57
N GLY A 24 19.31 -12.32 23.43
CA GLY A 24 19.74 -13.73 23.36
C GLY A 24 18.65 -14.76 23.06
N ARG A 25 17.36 -14.41 23.22
CA ARG A 25 16.22 -15.24 22.76
C ARG A 25 15.50 -14.61 21.57
N TYR A 26 15.21 -13.34 21.64
CA TYR A 26 14.46 -12.59 20.64
C TYR A 26 15.13 -11.25 20.32
N ALA A 27 15.35 -10.98 19.04
CA ALA A 27 15.73 -9.65 18.57
C ALA A 27 14.45 -8.84 18.31
N VAL A 28 14.08 -7.94 19.23
CA VAL A 28 12.89 -7.09 19.11
C VAL A 28 13.15 -6.00 18.06
N GLU A 29 12.38 -6.01 16.99
CA GLU A 29 12.57 -5.15 15.82
C GLU A 29 11.80 -3.82 15.96
N TRP A 30 10.46 -3.83 15.90
CA TRP A 30 9.60 -2.63 15.99
C TRP A 30 8.26 -2.92 16.67
N GLU A 31 7.57 -1.87 17.12
CA GLU A 31 6.20 -1.97 17.62
C GLU A 31 5.22 -2.10 16.43
N VAL A 32 4.45 -3.19 16.39
CA VAL A 32 3.46 -3.49 15.34
C VAL A 32 2.14 -2.78 15.62
N GLY A 33 1.77 -2.68 16.91
CA GLY A 33 0.51 -2.07 17.31
C GLY A 33 0.40 -1.86 18.82
N ARG A 34 -0.50 -0.94 19.19
CA ARG A 34 -0.79 -0.57 20.57
C ARG A 34 -2.28 -0.69 20.83
N GLY A 35 -2.66 -1.56 21.75
CA GLY A 35 -4.04 -1.70 22.23
C GLY A 35 -4.26 -1.10 23.61
N GLY A 36 -5.52 -1.10 24.07
CA GLY A 36 -5.88 -0.63 25.41
C GLY A 36 -5.15 -1.37 26.54
N MET A 37 -4.87 -2.66 26.35
CA MET A 37 -4.33 -3.55 27.38
C MET A 37 -2.88 -4.00 27.13
N SER A 38 -2.35 -3.84 25.91
CA SER A 38 -1.06 -4.41 25.52
C SER A 38 -0.42 -3.67 24.36
N ARG A 39 0.88 -3.95 24.15
CA ARG A 39 1.64 -3.55 22.96
C ARG A 39 2.13 -4.80 22.25
N VAL A 40 2.16 -4.77 20.93
CA VAL A 40 2.63 -5.87 20.10
C VAL A 40 3.90 -5.44 19.37
N TYR A 41 4.95 -6.24 19.47
CA TYR A 41 6.23 -6.01 18.83
C TYR A 41 6.55 -7.12 17.84
N ALA A 42 7.06 -6.75 16.68
CA ALA A 42 7.71 -7.70 15.78
C ALA A 42 9.09 -8.03 16.35
N ALA A 43 9.45 -9.30 16.28
CA ALA A 43 10.74 -9.77 16.73
C ALA A 43 11.22 -10.95 15.87
N ARG A 44 12.52 -11.23 15.91
CA ARG A 44 13.11 -12.44 15.36
C ARG A 44 13.47 -13.40 16.49
N ASP A 45 12.94 -14.61 16.42
CA ASP A 45 13.37 -15.73 17.26
C ASP A 45 14.80 -16.15 16.84
N LEU A 46 15.78 -15.85 17.69
CA LEU A 46 17.20 -16.08 17.39
C LEU A 46 17.57 -17.56 17.38
N ARG A 47 16.77 -18.41 18.03
CA ARG A 47 17.01 -19.86 18.07
C ARG A 47 16.51 -20.55 16.81
N HIS A 48 15.37 -20.13 16.27
CA HIS A 48 14.71 -20.80 15.15
C HIS A 48 14.78 -19.98 13.86
N GLY A 49 15.34 -18.76 13.87
CA GLY A 49 15.53 -17.90 12.70
C GLY A 49 14.24 -17.34 12.10
N ARG A 50 13.10 -17.46 12.78
CA ARG A 50 11.77 -17.08 12.28
C ARG A 50 11.31 -15.75 12.87
N ARG A 51 10.43 -15.04 12.15
CA ARG A 51 9.77 -13.85 12.66
C ARG A 51 8.59 -14.23 13.55
N VAL A 52 8.45 -13.52 14.67
CA VAL A 52 7.41 -13.72 15.67
C VAL A 52 6.79 -12.39 16.07
N ALA A 53 5.60 -12.41 16.66
CA ALA A 53 5.00 -11.27 17.33
C ALA A 53 5.09 -11.48 18.86
N ILE A 54 5.59 -10.48 19.58
CA ILE A 54 5.66 -10.49 21.04
C ILE A 54 4.62 -9.49 21.54
N LYS A 55 3.63 -10.00 22.25
CA LYS A 55 2.61 -9.17 22.89
C LYS A 55 2.96 -8.98 24.37
N VAL A 56 3.06 -7.72 24.78
CA VAL A 56 3.48 -7.29 26.12
C VAL A 56 2.32 -6.59 26.79
N LEU A 57 1.95 -7.05 27.99
CA LEU A 57 0.92 -6.40 28.80
C LEU A 57 1.41 -5.05 29.33
N ARG A 58 0.49 -4.12 29.53
CA ARG A 58 0.81 -2.87 30.21
C ARG A 58 1.18 -3.15 31.67
N PRO A 59 2.18 -2.44 32.22
CA PRO A 59 2.65 -2.68 33.63
C PRO A 59 1.51 -2.59 34.65
N GLU A 60 0.55 -1.68 34.44
CA GLU A 60 -0.59 -1.50 35.33
C GLU A 60 -1.45 -2.76 35.41
N LEU A 61 -1.68 -3.39 34.27
CA LEU A 61 -2.45 -4.65 34.15
C LEU A 61 -1.64 -5.85 34.63
N ALA A 62 -0.32 -5.86 34.36
CA ALA A 62 0.57 -6.91 34.87
C ALA A 62 0.58 -6.95 36.41
N THR A 63 0.55 -5.80 37.07
CA THR A 63 0.47 -5.70 38.52
C THR A 63 -0.86 -6.21 39.10
N ILE A 64 -1.98 -5.90 38.47
CA ILE A 64 -3.32 -6.34 38.87
C ILE A 64 -3.48 -7.86 38.72
N LEU A 65 -2.99 -8.37 37.58
CA LEU A 65 -3.18 -9.76 37.17
C LEU A 65 -2.31 -10.73 37.97
N GLY A 66 -1.08 -10.33 38.22
CA GLY A 66 -0.04 -11.19 38.84
C GLY A 66 0.57 -12.18 37.83
N ALA A 67 1.88 -12.39 37.90
CA ALA A 67 2.61 -13.22 36.94
C ALA A 67 2.13 -14.69 36.91
N ASP A 68 1.92 -15.30 38.09
CA ASP A 68 1.52 -16.71 38.20
C ASP A 68 0.16 -17.00 37.56
N ARG A 69 -0.81 -16.08 37.69
CA ARG A 69 -2.15 -16.24 37.14
C ARG A 69 -2.11 -16.06 35.64
N PHE A 70 -1.39 -15.02 35.13
CA PHE A 70 -1.20 -14.78 33.71
C PHE A 70 -0.58 -16.00 33.02
N LEU A 71 0.55 -16.50 33.54
CA LEU A 71 1.25 -17.63 32.95
C LEU A 71 0.40 -18.91 32.94
N ARG A 72 -0.45 -19.14 33.97
CA ARG A 72 -1.37 -20.27 34.03
C ARG A 72 -2.45 -20.22 32.94
N GLU A 73 -3.07 -19.06 32.70
CA GLU A 73 -4.10 -18.91 31.65
C GLU A 73 -3.47 -18.99 30.26
N ILE A 74 -2.27 -18.44 30.08
CA ILE A 74 -1.51 -18.57 28.83
C ILE A 74 -1.12 -20.05 28.59
N GLU A 75 -0.74 -20.81 29.60
CA GLU A 75 -0.43 -22.24 29.47
C GLU A 75 -1.65 -23.05 28.99
N ILE A 76 -2.85 -22.71 29.46
CA ILE A 76 -4.10 -23.32 28.99
C ILE A 76 -4.33 -22.97 27.53
N ALA A 77 -4.21 -21.69 27.16
CA ALA A 77 -4.38 -21.24 25.77
C ALA A 77 -3.33 -21.83 24.81
N ALA A 78 -2.11 -22.07 25.27
CA ALA A 78 -1.02 -22.66 24.49
C ALA A 78 -1.25 -24.13 24.08
N ARG A 79 -2.17 -24.82 24.74
CA ARG A 79 -2.55 -26.21 24.39
C ARG A 79 -3.48 -26.27 23.19
N LEU A 80 -4.12 -25.15 22.81
CA LEU A 80 -5.04 -25.11 21.67
C LEU A 80 -4.25 -25.25 20.35
N GLN A 81 -4.58 -26.31 19.57
CA GLN A 81 -3.99 -26.57 18.25
C GLN A 81 -5.09 -26.70 17.21
N HIS A 82 -5.33 -25.63 16.46
CA HIS A 82 -6.37 -25.57 15.45
C HIS A 82 -5.95 -24.68 14.29
N PRO A 83 -6.32 -24.99 13.01
CA PRO A 83 -5.93 -24.19 11.83
C PRO A 83 -6.36 -22.72 11.90
N HIS A 84 -7.44 -22.42 12.63
CA HIS A 84 -8.00 -21.06 12.77
C HIS A 84 -7.80 -20.46 14.17
N ILE A 85 -6.91 -21.01 14.98
CA ILE A 85 -6.45 -20.43 16.25
C ILE A 85 -4.97 -20.08 16.11
N LEU A 86 -4.60 -18.85 16.43
CA LEU A 86 -3.20 -18.43 16.41
C LEU A 86 -2.44 -19.10 17.57
N PRO A 87 -1.48 -20.01 17.30
CA PRO A 87 -0.81 -20.75 18.38
C PRO A 87 0.11 -19.84 19.19
N LEU A 88 0.36 -20.20 20.44
CA LEU A 88 1.35 -19.54 21.29
C LEU A 88 2.65 -20.35 21.26
N PHE A 89 3.78 -19.65 21.04
CA PHE A 89 5.10 -20.27 20.97
C PHE A 89 5.86 -20.23 22.28
N ASP A 90 5.62 -19.19 23.08
CA ASP A 90 6.36 -18.94 24.32
C ASP A 90 5.61 -17.90 25.16
N SER A 91 5.92 -17.86 26.45
CA SER A 91 5.42 -16.85 27.37
C SER A 91 6.41 -16.65 28.52
N GLY A 92 6.32 -15.54 29.22
CA GLY A 92 7.19 -15.31 30.37
C GLY A 92 7.09 -13.91 30.96
N GLU A 93 7.99 -13.70 31.92
CA GLU A 93 8.21 -12.43 32.57
C GLU A 93 9.59 -11.90 32.18
N ALA A 94 9.67 -10.62 31.85
CA ALA A 94 10.89 -9.91 31.47
C ALA A 94 11.02 -8.63 32.30
N GLY A 95 11.61 -8.76 33.50
CA GLY A 95 11.59 -7.72 34.54
C GLY A 95 10.19 -7.58 35.14
N ASP A 96 9.56 -6.43 34.94
CA ASP A 96 8.17 -6.12 35.32
C ASP A 96 7.15 -6.31 34.17
N LEU A 97 7.60 -6.83 33.01
CA LEU A 97 6.79 -6.97 31.83
C LEU A 97 6.35 -8.43 31.62
N LEU A 98 5.05 -8.66 31.57
CA LEU A 98 4.48 -9.95 31.18
C LEU A 98 4.29 -9.99 29.66
N PHE A 99 4.73 -11.07 29.04
CA PHE A 99 4.67 -11.21 27.57
C PHE A 99 4.34 -12.63 27.13
N TYR A 100 3.84 -12.74 25.90
CA TYR A 100 3.78 -14.00 25.16
C TYR A 100 4.14 -13.81 23.70
N VAL A 101 4.55 -14.91 23.08
CA VAL A 101 5.09 -14.96 21.72
C VAL A 101 4.18 -15.81 20.85
N MET A 102 3.85 -15.29 19.69
CA MET A 102 2.99 -15.94 18.69
C MET A 102 3.58 -15.79 17.29
N PRO A 103 3.10 -16.55 16.28
CA PRO A 103 3.48 -16.32 14.89
C PRO A 103 3.27 -14.86 14.47
N PHE A 104 4.19 -14.34 13.69
CA PHE A 104 3.97 -13.07 13.01
C PHE A 104 3.14 -13.34 11.75
N VAL A 105 1.84 -13.06 11.81
CA VAL A 105 0.93 -13.21 10.67
C VAL A 105 0.98 -11.96 9.81
N THR A 106 1.33 -12.13 8.54
CA THR A 106 1.24 -11.06 7.56
C THR A 106 -0.23 -10.92 7.12
N GLY A 107 -0.87 -9.83 7.52
CA GLY A 107 -2.29 -9.59 7.25
C GLY A 107 -2.81 -8.38 7.99
N GLU A 108 -4.12 -8.27 8.10
CA GLU A 108 -4.82 -7.20 8.82
C GLU A 108 -5.82 -7.81 9.82
N THR A 109 -6.20 -7.07 10.86
CA THR A 109 -7.30 -7.49 11.73
C THR A 109 -8.64 -7.32 11.00
N LEU A 110 -9.65 -8.08 11.42
CA LEU A 110 -11.00 -7.89 10.89
C LEU A 110 -11.52 -6.47 11.17
N ARG A 111 -11.09 -5.85 12.27
CA ARG A 111 -11.39 -4.42 12.56
C ARG A 111 -10.84 -3.51 11.47
N ALA A 112 -9.59 -3.67 11.08
CA ALA A 112 -8.98 -2.88 10.01
C ALA A 112 -9.71 -3.09 8.67
N ARG A 113 -10.11 -4.35 8.38
CA ARG A 113 -10.90 -4.68 7.20
C ARG A 113 -12.27 -3.98 7.21
N LEU A 114 -13.00 -4.03 8.33
CA LEU A 114 -14.31 -3.39 8.48
C LEU A 114 -14.21 -1.86 8.43
N ALA A 115 -13.20 -1.28 9.07
CA ALA A 115 -12.96 0.17 9.00
C ALA A 115 -12.71 0.64 7.56
N ARG A 116 -12.06 -0.18 6.74
CA ARG A 116 -11.77 0.12 5.33
C ARG A 116 -12.94 -0.13 4.39
N MET A 117 -13.72 -1.21 4.61
CA MET A 117 -14.77 -1.63 3.68
C MET A 117 -16.17 -1.19 4.10
N GLY A 118 -16.35 -0.73 5.34
CA GLY A 118 -17.64 -0.49 5.97
C GLY A 118 -18.37 -1.78 6.27
N ARG A 119 -18.73 -2.57 5.28
CA ARG A 119 -19.36 -3.90 5.40
C ARG A 119 -18.73 -4.89 4.43
N LEU A 120 -18.82 -6.18 4.74
CA LEU A 120 -18.29 -7.25 3.91
C LEU A 120 -19.34 -7.80 2.95
N THR A 121 -18.90 -8.55 1.94
CA THR A 121 -19.81 -9.38 1.14
C THR A 121 -20.40 -10.50 2.01
N ILE A 122 -21.59 -11.02 1.66
CA ILE A 122 -22.19 -12.14 2.38
C ILE A 122 -21.26 -13.36 2.37
N ALA A 123 -20.60 -13.61 1.23
CA ALA A 123 -19.65 -14.71 1.07
C ALA A 123 -18.42 -14.55 1.98
N ASP A 124 -17.85 -13.35 2.09
CA ASP A 124 -16.71 -13.11 2.99
C ASP A 124 -17.12 -13.21 4.46
N ALA A 125 -18.26 -12.62 4.83
CA ALA A 125 -18.81 -12.69 6.19
C ALA A 125 -19.10 -14.16 6.58
N ALA A 126 -19.67 -14.94 5.69
CA ALA A 126 -19.95 -16.36 5.90
C ALA A 126 -18.66 -17.19 6.00
N ARG A 127 -17.65 -16.93 5.13
CA ARG A 127 -16.36 -17.62 5.20
C ARG A 127 -15.63 -17.33 6.51
N ILE A 128 -15.49 -16.06 6.88
CA ILE A 128 -14.84 -15.65 8.15
C ILE A 128 -15.63 -16.19 9.34
N GLY A 129 -16.96 -16.06 9.31
CA GLY A 129 -17.84 -16.59 10.34
C GLY A 129 -17.68 -18.08 10.55
N ARG A 130 -17.60 -18.87 9.48
CA ARG A 130 -17.36 -20.31 9.54
C ARG A 130 -16.03 -20.65 10.21
N GLU A 131 -14.94 -19.98 9.80
CA GLU A 131 -13.61 -20.24 10.33
C GLU A 131 -13.49 -19.84 11.81
N VAL A 132 -14.13 -18.75 12.24
CA VAL A 132 -14.22 -18.34 13.65
C VAL A 132 -15.09 -19.31 14.45
N THR A 133 -16.21 -19.77 13.89
CA THR A 133 -17.11 -20.77 14.51
C THR A 133 -16.38 -22.08 14.76
N ASP A 134 -15.60 -22.55 13.80
CA ASP A 134 -14.82 -23.79 13.91
C ASP A 134 -13.76 -23.68 15.01
N ALA A 135 -13.04 -22.56 15.06
CA ALA A 135 -12.09 -22.25 16.12
C ALA A 135 -12.73 -22.24 17.51
N LEU A 136 -13.87 -21.55 17.67
CA LEU A 136 -14.60 -21.49 18.94
C LEU A 136 -15.15 -22.85 19.36
N GLY A 137 -15.75 -23.60 18.42
CA GLY A 137 -16.24 -24.94 18.68
C GLY A 137 -15.15 -25.89 19.16
N TYR A 138 -13.95 -25.79 18.61
CA TYR A 138 -12.79 -26.56 19.08
C TYR A 138 -12.39 -26.12 20.50
N ALA A 139 -12.17 -24.81 20.74
CA ALA A 139 -11.76 -24.32 22.05
C ALA A 139 -12.77 -24.66 23.17
N HIS A 140 -14.08 -24.60 22.89
CA HIS A 140 -15.14 -24.95 23.82
C HIS A 140 -15.11 -26.46 24.22
N ARG A 141 -14.80 -27.37 23.28
CA ARG A 141 -14.59 -28.78 23.57
C ARG A 141 -13.37 -29.04 24.46
N GLU A 142 -12.33 -28.20 24.34
CA GLU A 142 -11.15 -28.23 25.21
C GLU A 142 -11.40 -27.52 26.55
N GLY A 143 -12.61 -27.03 26.81
CA GLY A 143 -12.99 -26.33 28.05
C GLY A 143 -12.51 -24.86 28.12
N VAL A 144 -12.13 -24.28 27.00
CA VAL A 144 -11.64 -22.91 26.94
C VAL A 144 -12.70 -22.00 26.33
N VAL A 145 -13.12 -20.96 27.07
CA VAL A 145 -14.05 -19.91 26.63
C VAL A 145 -13.26 -18.64 26.35
N HIS A 146 -13.49 -18.01 25.22
CA HIS A 146 -12.71 -16.83 24.78
C HIS A 146 -13.06 -15.55 25.54
N ARG A 147 -14.35 -15.26 25.69
CA ARG A 147 -14.95 -14.13 26.45
C ARG A 147 -14.69 -12.72 25.93
N ASP A 148 -13.92 -12.55 24.84
CA ASP A 148 -13.64 -11.25 24.19
C ASP A 148 -13.57 -11.39 22.66
N ILE A 149 -14.52 -12.08 22.04
CA ILE A 149 -14.63 -12.18 20.58
C ILE A 149 -15.05 -10.84 20.02
N LYS A 150 -14.21 -10.28 19.15
CA LYS A 150 -14.40 -9.00 18.46
C LYS A 150 -13.48 -8.89 17.24
N PRO A 151 -13.73 -7.98 16.32
CA PRO A 151 -12.92 -7.84 15.09
C PRO A 151 -11.44 -7.59 15.34
N GLU A 152 -11.05 -6.97 16.45
CA GLU A 152 -9.66 -6.75 16.84
C GLU A 152 -8.92 -8.06 17.14
N ASN A 153 -9.65 -9.09 17.61
CA ASN A 153 -9.11 -10.39 18.01
C ASN A 153 -9.27 -11.46 16.89
N VAL A 154 -9.63 -11.03 15.67
CA VAL A 154 -9.65 -11.88 14.48
C VAL A 154 -8.65 -11.32 13.47
N MET A 155 -7.56 -12.07 13.23
CA MET A 155 -6.52 -11.75 12.25
C MET A 155 -6.89 -12.39 10.91
N LEU A 156 -6.81 -11.62 9.84
CA LEU A 156 -7.01 -12.08 8.47
C LEU A 156 -5.65 -12.17 7.77
N GLY A 157 -5.22 -13.37 7.43
CA GLY A 157 -3.94 -13.61 6.77
C GLY A 157 -3.99 -14.82 5.85
N ALA A 158 -3.27 -14.78 4.73
CA ALA A 158 -3.22 -15.87 3.76
C ALA A 158 -4.59 -16.43 3.31
N GLY A 159 -5.63 -15.57 3.28
CA GLY A 159 -6.99 -15.97 2.88
C GLY A 159 -7.84 -16.58 3.99
N HIS A 160 -7.32 -16.74 5.20
CA HIS A 160 -7.98 -17.34 6.36
C HIS A 160 -8.14 -16.36 7.51
N ALA A 161 -9.10 -16.65 8.40
CA ALA A 161 -9.26 -15.97 9.67
C ALA A 161 -8.63 -16.81 10.80
N TYR A 162 -7.95 -16.10 11.70
CA TYR A 162 -7.31 -16.68 12.89
C TYR A 162 -7.83 -15.97 14.13
N VAL A 163 -8.37 -16.71 15.08
CA VAL A 163 -8.77 -16.17 16.39
C VAL A 163 -7.53 -16.06 17.28
N MET A 164 -7.36 -14.91 17.91
CA MET A 164 -6.22 -14.59 18.79
C MET A 164 -6.70 -14.33 20.21
N ASP A 165 -5.79 -14.32 21.16
CA ASP A 165 -5.96 -13.81 22.52
C ASP A 165 -6.92 -14.63 23.41
N PHE A 166 -6.94 -15.95 23.28
CA PHE A 166 -7.66 -16.83 24.19
C PHE A 166 -7.12 -16.73 25.64
N GLY A 167 -8.02 -16.75 26.61
CA GLY A 167 -7.72 -16.88 28.04
C GLY A 167 -7.39 -15.58 28.79
N ILE A 168 -6.97 -14.50 28.13
CA ILE A 168 -6.54 -13.26 28.77
C ILE A 168 -7.70 -12.53 29.46
N ALA A 169 -8.88 -12.51 28.84
CA ALA A 169 -10.06 -11.84 29.38
C ALA A 169 -10.59 -12.53 30.67
N LYS A 170 -10.45 -13.86 30.76
CA LYS A 170 -10.81 -14.63 31.96
C LYS A 170 -9.87 -14.29 33.13
N ALA A 171 -8.56 -14.28 32.89
CA ALA A 171 -7.58 -13.92 33.90
C ALA A 171 -7.84 -12.53 34.50
N LEU A 172 -8.21 -11.56 33.69
CA LEU A 172 -8.53 -10.20 34.11
C LEU A 172 -9.85 -10.12 34.87
N SER A 173 -10.90 -10.82 34.43
CA SER A 173 -12.22 -10.80 35.10
C SER A 173 -12.22 -11.46 36.47
N GLU A 174 -11.37 -12.48 36.68
CA GLU A 174 -11.22 -13.15 37.99
C GLU A 174 -10.26 -12.45 38.96
N ALA A 175 -9.41 -11.53 38.45
CA ALA A 175 -8.43 -10.82 39.26
C ALA A 175 -8.97 -9.57 39.97
N THR A 176 -10.16 -9.08 39.55
CA THR A 176 -10.65 -7.76 39.95
C THR A 176 -12.09 -7.78 40.39
N ASP A 177 -12.37 -7.17 41.59
CA ASP A 177 -13.69 -6.64 41.89
C ASP A 177 -14.01 -5.51 40.94
N HIS A 178 -15.19 -5.54 40.29
CA HIS A 178 -15.61 -4.59 39.25
C HIS A 178 -15.52 -3.10 39.62
N SER A 179 -15.39 -2.76 40.91
CA SER A 179 -15.25 -1.40 41.41
C SER A 179 -13.85 -0.79 41.21
N GLU A 180 -12.80 -1.60 41.10
CA GLU A 180 -11.42 -1.10 40.97
C GLU A 180 -11.03 -0.76 39.53
N ILE A 181 -11.58 -1.48 38.52
CA ILE A 181 -11.27 -1.26 37.11
C ILE A 181 -11.91 0.04 36.60
N THR A 182 -13.13 0.35 37.02
CA THR A 182 -13.83 1.58 36.67
C THR A 182 -13.20 2.84 37.26
N SER A 183 -12.59 2.72 38.46
CA SER A 183 -11.87 3.83 39.08
C SER A 183 -10.49 4.12 38.45
N ALA A 184 -9.89 3.14 37.80
CA ALA A 184 -8.63 3.30 37.05
C ALA A 184 -8.83 3.77 35.57
N GLY A 185 -10.06 4.03 35.14
CA GLY A 185 -10.36 4.43 33.75
C GLY A 185 -10.14 3.34 32.70
N LEU A 186 -9.98 2.07 33.13
CA LEU A 186 -9.79 0.90 32.27
C LEU A 186 -11.14 0.21 32.06
N THR A 187 -11.70 0.34 30.86
CA THR A 187 -12.92 -0.40 30.48
C THR A 187 -12.50 -1.83 30.09
N LEU A 188 -12.93 -2.83 30.84
CA LEU A 188 -12.67 -4.23 30.54
C LEU A 188 -13.53 -4.67 29.35
N GLY A 189 -12.92 -4.87 28.17
CA GLY A 189 -13.59 -5.29 26.93
C GLY A 189 -14.22 -4.13 26.15
N THR A 190 -14.67 -4.44 24.93
CA THR A 190 -15.42 -3.51 24.07
C THR A 190 -16.91 -3.75 24.31
N PRO A 191 -17.65 -2.80 24.91
CA PRO A 191 -19.02 -3.01 25.38
C PRO A 191 -19.98 -3.59 24.33
N ALA A 192 -19.79 -3.24 23.07
CA ALA A 192 -20.68 -3.61 21.97
C ALA A 192 -20.75 -5.13 21.67
N TYR A 193 -19.75 -5.91 22.08
CA TYR A 193 -19.70 -7.37 21.83
C TYR A 193 -19.96 -8.23 23.07
N MET A 194 -20.04 -7.61 24.25
CA MET A 194 -20.29 -8.36 25.49
C MET A 194 -21.69 -8.97 25.47
N ALA A 195 -21.76 -10.22 25.91
CA ALA A 195 -23.06 -10.84 26.15
C ALA A 195 -23.79 -10.21 27.35
N PRO A 196 -25.12 -10.19 27.38
CA PRO A 196 -25.89 -9.59 28.50
C PRO A 196 -25.50 -10.10 29.89
N GLU A 197 -25.24 -11.42 30.06
CA GLU A 197 -24.79 -12.03 31.30
C GLU A 197 -23.35 -11.59 31.70
N GLN A 198 -22.49 -11.30 30.73
CA GLN A 198 -21.15 -10.73 31.01
C GLN A 198 -21.30 -9.26 31.48
N ALA A 199 -22.16 -8.47 30.81
CA ALA A 199 -22.41 -7.09 31.18
C ALA A 199 -23.08 -6.97 32.55
N ALA A 200 -23.89 -7.94 32.92
CA ALA A 200 -24.52 -8.05 34.24
C ALA A 200 -23.64 -8.63 35.34
N ALA A 201 -22.39 -8.96 35.04
CA ALA A 201 -21.44 -9.65 35.94
C ALA A 201 -22.06 -10.90 36.60
N ALA A 202 -22.78 -11.71 35.82
CA ALA A 202 -23.41 -12.92 36.29
C ALA A 202 -22.35 -13.90 36.89
N PRO A 203 -22.68 -14.64 37.96
CA PRO A 203 -21.71 -15.53 38.61
C PRO A 203 -21.15 -16.63 37.73
N THR A 204 -21.90 -17.00 36.66
CA THR A 204 -21.52 -18.06 35.73
C THR A 204 -21.67 -17.53 34.30
N VAL A 205 -20.55 -17.28 33.66
CA VAL A 205 -20.47 -16.94 32.23
C VAL A 205 -19.81 -18.13 31.51
N ASP A 206 -20.57 -18.84 30.65
CA ASP A 206 -20.10 -20.01 29.91
C ASP A 206 -19.80 -19.68 28.42
N HIS A 207 -19.57 -20.70 27.61
CA HIS A 207 -19.21 -20.61 26.20
C HIS A 207 -20.32 -20.00 25.31
N ARG A 208 -21.55 -19.88 25.78
CA ARG A 208 -22.66 -19.23 25.06
C ARG A 208 -22.51 -17.72 25.00
N ALA A 209 -21.65 -17.14 25.82
CA ALA A 209 -21.24 -15.74 25.69
C ALA A 209 -20.43 -15.52 24.38
N ASP A 210 -19.56 -16.48 24.00
CA ASP A 210 -18.85 -16.42 22.72
C ASP A 210 -19.81 -16.58 21.52
N VAL A 211 -20.88 -17.35 21.66
CA VAL A 211 -21.93 -17.47 20.63
C VAL A 211 -22.63 -16.14 20.39
N TYR A 212 -22.94 -15.39 21.46
CA TYR A 212 -23.51 -14.04 21.35
C TYR A 212 -22.55 -13.07 20.66
N ALA A 213 -21.28 -13.07 21.08
CA ALA A 213 -20.24 -12.24 20.50
C ALA A 213 -20.00 -12.56 19.01
N LEU A 214 -20.07 -13.86 18.63
CA LEU A 214 -20.02 -14.30 17.23
C LEU A 214 -21.23 -13.80 16.43
N GLY A 215 -22.44 -13.84 17.02
CA GLY A 215 -23.65 -13.23 16.42
C GLY A 215 -23.48 -11.74 16.16
N THR A 216 -22.91 -11.00 17.14
CA THR A 216 -22.59 -9.58 17.00
C THR A 216 -21.56 -9.32 15.90
N LEU A 217 -20.53 -10.18 15.82
CA LEU A 217 -19.49 -10.11 14.80
C LEU A 217 -20.06 -10.34 13.38
N LEU A 218 -20.91 -11.34 13.20
CA LEU A 218 -21.59 -11.62 11.93
C LEU A 218 -22.51 -10.45 11.52
N TYR A 219 -23.26 -9.91 12.47
CA TYR A 219 -24.13 -8.76 12.24
C TYR A 219 -23.30 -7.56 11.74
N GLU A 220 -22.21 -7.21 12.44
CA GLU A 220 -21.37 -6.08 12.04
C GLU A 220 -20.68 -6.31 10.68
N MET A 221 -20.22 -7.52 10.38
CA MET A 221 -19.66 -7.82 9.07
C MET A 221 -20.66 -7.57 7.93
N LEU A 222 -21.94 -7.80 8.15
CA LEU A 222 -23.00 -7.63 7.14
C LEU A 222 -23.59 -6.22 7.11
N ALA A 223 -23.86 -5.61 8.27
CA ALA A 223 -24.47 -4.29 8.39
C ALA A 223 -23.46 -3.13 8.31
N GLY A 224 -22.17 -3.39 8.72
CA GLY A 224 -21.14 -2.36 8.86
C GLY A 224 -21.11 -1.67 10.23
N HIS A 225 -22.02 -2.03 11.12
CA HIS A 225 -22.10 -1.54 12.51
C HIS A 225 -22.65 -2.64 13.43
N THR A 226 -22.38 -2.50 14.73
CA THR A 226 -22.89 -3.45 15.73
C THR A 226 -24.42 -3.30 15.94
N PRO A 227 -25.14 -4.35 16.39
CA PRO A 227 -26.58 -4.32 16.62
C PRO A 227 -27.02 -3.18 17.56
N PHE A 228 -26.16 -2.88 18.53
CA PHE A 228 -26.38 -1.81 19.51
C PHE A 228 -25.20 -0.86 19.49
N SER A 229 -25.44 0.39 19.10
CA SER A 229 -24.47 1.48 19.10
C SER A 229 -25.03 2.68 19.82
N ASP A 230 -24.24 3.34 20.66
CA ASP A 230 -24.59 4.59 21.35
C ASP A 230 -23.30 5.36 21.70
N SER A 231 -23.47 6.61 22.11
CA SER A 231 -22.39 7.51 22.51
C SER A 231 -21.70 7.14 23.83
N THR A 232 -22.30 6.28 24.67
CA THR A 232 -21.76 5.88 25.96
C THR A 232 -21.87 4.38 26.19
N ALA A 233 -20.87 3.78 26.86
CA ALA A 233 -20.87 2.38 27.22
C ALA A 233 -22.10 1.95 28.03
N GLN A 234 -22.53 2.80 28.99
CA GLN A 234 -23.70 2.53 29.82
C GLN A 234 -24.99 2.41 29.01
N ARG A 235 -25.17 3.25 27.99
CA ARG A 235 -26.33 3.16 27.08
C ARG A 235 -26.28 1.94 26.20
N ILE A 236 -25.09 1.57 25.70
CA ILE A 236 -24.91 0.31 24.95
C ILE A 236 -25.31 -0.88 25.81
N PHE A 237 -24.85 -0.96 27.05
CA PHE A 237 -25.25 -2.02 27.98
C PHE A 237 -26.76 -2.03 28.27
N ALA A 238 -27.35 -0.88 28.51
CA ALA A 238 -28.78 -0.80 28.75
C ALA A 238 -29.59 -1.36 27.55
N ARG A 239 -29.21 -0.98 26.32
CA ARG A 239 -29.84 -1.46 25.10
C ARG A 239 -29.61 -2.96 24.89
N GLN A 240 -28.41 -3.47 25.14
CA GLN A 240 -28.10 -4.89 25.06
C GLN A 240 -28.94 -5.74 26.04
N MET A 241 -29.27 -5.19 27.21
CA MET A 241 -30.08 -5.86 28.22
C MET A 241 -31.60 -5.85 27.89
N THR A 242 -32.10 -4.80 27.24
CA THR A 242 -33.54 -4.51 27.16
C THR A 242 -34.13 -4.50 25.77
N GLU A 243 -33.33 -4.20 24.72
CA GLU A 243 -33.82 -4.07 23.36
C GLU A 243 -33.49 -5.28 22.49
N ALA A 244 -34.40 -5.68 21.60
CA ALA A 244 -34.11 -6.64 20.55
C ALA A 244 -33.23 -5.99 19.49
N PRO A 245 -32.26 -6.71 18.88
CA PRO A 245 -31.51 -6.20 17.76
C PRO A 245 -32.42 -5.93 16.57
N ALA A 246 -32.08 -4.92 15.74
CA ALA A 246 -32.77 -4.73 14.48
C ALA A 246 -32.52 -5.96 13.57
N PRO A 247 -33.57 -6.49 12.88
CA PRO A 247 -33.40 -7.59 11.97
C PRO A 247 -32.34 -7.29 10.92
N ILE A 248 -31.37 -8.20 10.70
CA ILE A 248 -30.27 -7.97 9.76
C ILE A 248 -30.74 -7.75 8.32
N GLN A 249 -31.87 -8.35 7.93
CA GLN A 249 -32.46 -8.16 6.62
C GLN A 249 -33.04 -6.74 6.42
N GLY A 250 -33.32 -6.00 7.51
CA GLY A 250 -33.66 -4.58 7.42
C GLY A 250 -32.48 -3.70 6.98
N GLU A 251 -31.27 -4.09 7.38
CA GLU A 251 -30.01 -3.42 7.02
C GLU A 251 -29.39 -3.99 5.73
N ARG A 252 -29.60 -5.29 5.50
CA ARG A 252 -29.09 -6.04 4.36
C ARG A 252 -30.12 -7.02 3.80
N PRO A 253 -31.01 -6.58 2.91
CA PRO A 253 -32.12 -7.36 2.39
C PRO A 253 -31.73 -8.65 1.64
N ASP A 254 -30.53 -8.70 1.06
CA ASP A 254 -29.98 -9.83 0.33
C ASP A 254 -29.38 -10.92 1.24
N THR A 255 -29.44 -10.76 2.58
CA THR A 255 -29.02 -11.80 3.53
C THR A 255 -29.98 -13.00 3.47
N PRO A 256 -29.47 -14.24 3.26
CA PRO A 256 -30.31 -15.43 3.26
C PRO A 256 -31.08 -15.63 4.56
N ASP A 257 -32.36 -16.07 4.47
CA ASP A 257 -33.24 -16.26 5.63
C ASP A 257 -32.62 -17.12 6.74
N ALA A 258 -31.99 -18.22 6.36
CA ALA A 258 -31.33 -19.12 7.31
C ALA A 258 -30.18 -18.43 8.06
N MET A 259 -29.38 -17.59 7.35
CA MET A 259 -28.29 -16.85 7.97
C MET A 259 -28.81 -15.73 8.87
N ALA A 260 -29.86 -15.00 8.45
CA ALA A 260 -30.52 -13.98 9.26
C ALA A 260 -31.06 -14.57 10.56
N GLN A 261 -31.84 -15.62 10.49
CA GLN A 261 -32.39 -16.32 11.67
C GLN A 261 -31.30 -16.88 12.56
N GLY A 262 -30.20 -17.39 11.97
CA GLY A 262 -29.04 -17.88 12.71
C GLY A 262 -28.38 -16.81 13.54
N ILE A 263 -28.22 -15.59 12.98
CA ILE A 263 -27.67 -14.42 13.67
C ILE A 263 -28.62 -13.94 14.76
N GLU A 264 -29.91 -13.80 14.46
CA GLU A 264 -30.93 -13.36 15.44
C GLU A 264 -30.97 -14.31 16.64
N ARG A 265 -30.96 -15.63 16.42
CA ARG A 265 -30.93 -16.61 17.51
C ARG A 265 -29.62 -16.55 18.31
N ALA A 266 -28.48 -16.27 17.71
CA ALA A 266 -27.22 -16.06 18.44
C ALA A 266 -27.28 -14.82 19.33
N LEU A 267 -28.06 -13.81 18.97
CA LEU A 267 -28.24 -12.55 19.70
C LEU A 267 -29.38 -12.57 20.73
N GLU A 268 -30.00 -13.71 21.01
CA GLU A 268 -30.99 -13.88 22.07
C GLU A 268 -30.42 -13.46 23.43
N LYS A 269 -31.25 -12.79 24.26
CA LYS A 269 -30.81 -12.28 25.57
C LYS A 269 -30.58 -13.40 26.57
N ASP A 270 -31.49 -14.35 26.57
CA ASP A 270 -31.42 -15.56 27.40
C ASP A 270 -30.43 -16.57 26.77
N PRO A 271 -29.34 -16.95 27.48
CA PRO A 271 -28.40 -17.97 26.99
C PRO A 271 -29.06 -19.29 26.61
N ASP A 272 -30.15 -19.69 27.28
CA ASP A 272 -30.84 -20.98 27.01
C ASP A 272 -31.61 -20.95 25.68
N ARG A 273 -31.86 -19.77 25.11
CA ARG A 273 -32.53 -19.62 23.81
C ARG A 273 -31.55 -19.50 22.65
N ARG A 274 -30.27 -19.25 22.93
CA ARG A 274 -29.23 -19.20 21.91
C ARG A 274 -28.92 -20.56 21.33
N TRP A 275 -28.03 -20.60 20.37
CA TRP A 275 -27.37 -21.83 19.99
C TRP A 275 -26.56 -22.36 21.18
N GLN A 276 -26.70 -23.63 21.49
CA GLN A 276 -26.06 -24.20 22.68
C GLN A 276 -24.58 -24.52 22.44
N THR A 277 -24.15 -24.62 21.19
CA THR A 277 -22.74 -24.70 20.79
C THR A 277 -22.49 -23.76 19.59
N ALA A 278 -21.24 -23.30 19.44
CA ALA A 278 -20.87 -22.51 18.27
C ALA A 278 -21.09 -23.31 16.97
N GLY A 279 -20.86 -24.65 16.97
CA GLY A 279 -21.05 -25.50 15.80
C GLY A 279 -22.47 -25.58 15.29
N GLU A 280 -23.48 -25.40 16.14
CA GLU A 280 -24.89 -25.39 15.71
C GLU A 280 -25.24 -24.19 14.80
N LEU A 281 -24.44 -23.14 14.81
CA LEU A 281 -24.60 -21.97 13.93
C LEU A 281 -24.07 -22.24 12.51
N LEU A 282 -23.22 -23.25 12.29
CA LEU A 282 -22.57 -23.52 11.00
C LEU A 282 -23.55 -23.67 9.82
N PRO A 283 -24.65 -24.42 9.91
CA PRO A 283 -25.59 -24.55 8.79
C PRO A 283 -26.19 -23.21 8.35
N ALA A 284 -26.45 -22.32 9.31
CA ALA A 284 -26.95 -20.96 9.03
C ALA A 284 -25.91 -20.10 8.33
N ILE A 285 -24.64 -20.19 8.73
CA ILE A 285 -23.52 -19.48 8.09
C ILE A 285 -23.29 -20.04 6.67
N GLU A 286 -23.35 -21.36 6.48
CA GLU A 286 -23.14 -22.01 5.18
C GLU A 286 -24.23 -21.66 4.16
N ALA A 287 -25.43 -21.33 4.61
CA ALA A 287 -26.48 -20.80 3.74
C ALA A 287 -26.04 -19.48 3.06
N GLY A 288 -25.20 -18.66 3.73
CA GLY A 288 -24.59 -17.47 3.16
C GLY A 288 -23.56 -17.79 2.06
N LEU A 289 -22.86 -18.92 2.15
CA LEU A 289 -21.94 -19.40 1.10
C LEU A 289 -22.70 -19.97 -0.10
N ALA A 290 -23.80 -20.70 0.14
CA ALA A 290 -24.60 -21.33 -0.90
C ALA A 290 -25.35 -20.28 -1.77
N SER A 291 -25.83 -19.19 -1.19
CA SER A 291 -26.52 -18.12 -1.93
C SER A 291 -25.62 -17.34 -2.86
N ALA A 292 -24.32 -17.31 -2.62
CA ALA A 292 -23.34 -16.71 -3.53
C ALA A 292 -23.12 -17.51 -4.83
N THR A 293 -23.72 -18.74 -4.93
CA THR A 293 -23.61 -19.61 -6.10
C THR A 293 -24.91 -19.74 -6.93
N VAL A 294 -25.96 -19.02 -6.57
CA VAL A 294 -27.28 -19.11 -7.23
C VAL A 294 -27.79 -17.75 -7.66
N ASP A 295 -27.30 -17.31 -8.83
CA ASP A 295 -28.08 -16.46 -9.72
C ASP A 295 -28.49 -17.33 -10.92
N ALA A 296 -29.60 -18.10 -10.77
CA ALA A 296 -30.28 -18.77 -11.86
C ALA A 296 -31.80 -18.48 -11.77
N PRO A 297 -32.44 -18.07 -12.87
CA PRO A 297 -33.82 -17.61 -12.86
C PRO A 297 -34.83 -18.74 -12.63
N GLU A 298 -35.92 -18.40 -11.93
CA GLU A 298 -37.04 -19.28 -11.58
C GLU A 298 -37.73 -19.96 -12.79
N PRO A 299 -38.30 -21.18 -12.61
CA PRO A 299 -38.97 -21.93 -13.67
C PRO A 299 -40.44 -21.52 -13.83
N LEU A 300 -40.81 -21.11 -15.03
CA LEU A 300 -42.21 -20.89 -15.45
C LEU A 300 -43.01 -22.20 -15.62
N PRO A 301 -44.39 -22.19 -15.47
CA PRO A 301 -45.22 -23.41 -15.37
C PRO A 301 -45.48 -24.09 -16.72
N ARG A 302 -45.58 -25.42 -16.69
CA ARG A 302 -45.81 -26.33 -17.83
C ARG A 302 -47.22 -26.23 -18.44
N ARG A 303 -47.27 -26.06 -19.76
CA ARG A 303 -48.41 -26.52 -20.62
C ARG A 303 -47.97 -26.72 -22.09
N PRO A 304 -48.76 -27.43 -22.99
CA PRO A 304 -48.30 -28.67 -23.58
C PRO A 304 -47.69 -28.54 -25.02
N TRP A 305 -46.89 -29.45 -25.40
CA TRP A 305 -45.64 -29.40 -26.15
C TRP A 305 -45.56 -30.20 -27.50
N ILE A 306 -46.59 -30.51 -28.21
CA ILE A 306 -46.41 -31.37 -29.40
C ILE A 306 -46.18 -30.60 -30.72
N ALA A 307 -46.52 -29.28 -30.80
CA ALA A 307 -46.27 -28.45 -32.00
C ALA A 307 -44.95 -27.70 -32.02
N MET A 308 -44.17 -27.68 -30.92
CA MET A 308 -42.93 -26.89 -30.82
C MET A 308 -41.64 -27.69 -30.94
N VAL A 309 -41.70 -29.03 -31.04
CA VAL A 309 -40.50 -29.87 -31.03
C VAL A 309 -39.68 -29.73 -32.34
N ALA A 310 -40.32 -29.51 -33.49
CA ALA A 310 -39.60 -29.33 -34.74
C ALA A 310 -38.97 -27.93 -34.91
N ALA A 311 -39.64 -26.88 -34.41
CA ALA A 311 -39.10 -25.55 -34.39
C ALA A 311 -38.02 -25.38 -33.26
N GLY A 312 -38.21 -26.11 -32.14
CA GLY A 312 -37.27 -26.14 -31.05
C GLY A 312 -35.92 -26.80 -31.39
N LEU A 313 -35.91 -27.84 -32.21
CA LEU A 313 -34.68 -28.51 -32.66
C LEU A 313 -33.85 -27.63 -33.64
N ALA A 314 -34.50 -26.83 -34.51
CA ALA A 314 -33.83 -25.89 -35.40
C ALA A 314 -33.29 -24.68 -34.61
N LEU A 315 -34.05 -24.19 -33.63
CA LEU A 315 -33.59 -23.12 -32.72
C LEU A 315 -32.54 -23.61 -31.69
N ALA A 316 -32.62 -24.86 -31.24
CA ALA A 316 -31.61 -25.47 -30.40
C ALA A 316 -30.28 -25.69 -31.15
N ALA A 317 -30.34 -26.09 -32.45
CA ALA A 317 -29.13 -26.18 -33.27
C ALA A 317 -28.51 -24.80 -33.54
N LEU A 318 -29.33 -23.77 -33.75
CA LEU A 318 -28.86 -22.37 -33.87
C LEU A 318 -28.40 -21.83 -32.51
N GLY A 319 -29.10 -22.17 -31.42
CA GLY A 319 -28.70 -21.82 -30.03
C GLY A 319 -27.41 -22.51 -29.60
N ILE A 320 -27.22 -23.78 -29.94
CA ILE A 320 -25.98 -24.51 -29.73
C ILE A 320 -24.83 -23.97 -30.59
N ALA A 321 -25.10 -23.51 -31.81
CA ALA A 321 -24.09 -22.84 -32.62
C ALA A 321 -23.74 -21.44 -32.09
N VAL A 322 -24.71 -20.70 -31.54
CA VAL A 322 -24.48 -19.40 -30.87
C VAL A 322 -23.83 -19.58 -29.49
N LEU A 323 -24.20 -20.62 -28.73
CA LEU A 323 -23.59 -20.98 -27.45
C LEU A 323 -22.18 -21.58 -27.61
N ARG A 324 -21.91 -22.30 -28.70
CA ARG A 324 -20.54 -22.72 -29.03
C ARG A 324 -19.69 -21.58 -29.62
N GLY A 325 -20.34 -20.51 -30.11
CA GLY A 325 -19.64 -19.28 -30.52
C GLY A 325 -19.35 -18.32 -29.36
N ARG A 326 -20.10 -18.39 -28.28
CA ARG A 326 -19.74 -17.75 -26.98
C ARG A 326 -18.89 -18.76 -26.20
N GLY A 327 -17.61 -18.78 -26.51
CA GLY A 327 -16.64 -19.47 -25.65
C GLY A 327 -16.83 -18.96 -24.24
N THR A 328 -17.24 -19.84 -23.32
CA THR A 328 -17.17 -19.59 -21.89
C THR A 328 -15.74 -19.19 -21.59
N GLN A 329 -15.51 -17.92 -21.33
CA GLN A 329 -14.21 -17.47 -20.82
C GLN A 329 -14.07 -18.10 -19.43
N GLY A 330 -13.23 -19.15 -19.33
CA GLY A 330 -12.97 -19.83 -18.08
C GLY A 330 -12.53 -18.84 -17.01
N LEU A 331 -13.02 -19.01 -15.80
CA LEU A 331 -12.59 -18.21 -14.64
C LEU A 331 -11.10 -18.51 -14.41
N LEU A 332 -10.28 -17.47 -14.31
CA LEU A 332 -8.87 -17.61 -13.98
C LEU A 332 -8.75 -17.96 -12.48
N VAL A 333 -8.27 -19.14 -12.18
CA VAL A 333 -8.06 -19.63 -10.80
C VAL A 333 -6.60 -19.46 -10.43
N VAL A 334 -6.37 -18.87 -9.27
CA VAL A 334 -5.05 -18.54 -8.75
C VAL A 334 -4.63 -19.59 -7.73
N GLY A 335 -3.42 -20.13 -7.88
CA GLY A 335 -2.78 -21.07 -6.96
C GLY A 335 -2.13 -20.35 -5.75
N GLN A 336 -1.34 -21.10 -5.00
CA GLN A 336 -0.58 -20.55 -3.88
C GLN A 336 0.64 -19.75 -4.38
N SER A 337 0.95 -18.64 -3.71
CA SER A 337 2.17 -17.88 -3.95
C SER A 337 3.37 -18.55 -3.28
N LYS A 338 4.49 -18.65 -4.00
CA LYS A 338 5.77 -19.19 -3.49
C LYS A 338 6.86 -18.14 -3.69
N GLN A 339 7.60 -17.80 -2.64
CA GLN A 339 8.76 -16.92 -2.75
C GLN A 339 9.91 -17.66 -3.47
N LEU A 340 10.54 -16.98 -4.41
CA LEU A 340 11.63 -17.52 -5.24
C LEU A 340 12.99 -16.94 -4.91
N THR A 341 13.06 -15.75 -4.31
CA THR A 341 14.30 -15.07 -3.95
C THR A 341 14.22 -14.58 -2.51
N PHE A 342 15.39 -14.50 -1.82
CA PHE A 342 15.47 -14.27 -0.37
C PHE A 342 16.58 -13.31 0.03
N ASP A 343 17.27 -12.68 -0.93
CA ASP A 343 18.38 -11.78 -0.64
C ASP A 343 17.89 -10.46 -0.07
N SER A 344 18.68 -9.85 0.81
CA SER A 344 18.37 -8.54 1.35
C SER A 344 18.57 -7.46 0.29
N GLY A 345 17.48 -6.81 -0.15
CA GLY A 345 17.57 -5.70 -1.09
C GLY A 345 16.39 -5.58 -2.02
N LEU A 346 16.62 -4.94 -3.16
CA LEU A 346 15.63 -4.81 -4.21
C LEU A 346 15.88 -5.84 -5.31
N GLU A 347 14.93 -6.72 -5.51
CA GLU A 347 14.85 -7.66 -6.60
C GLU A 347 13.64 -7.32 -7.46
N LEU A 348 13.90 -6.93 -8.68
CA LEU A 348 12.94 -6.28 -9.57
C LEU A 348 12.92 -6.96 -10.95
N ASP A 349 11.90 -6.57 -11.74
CA ASP A 349 11.79 -6.91 -13.15
C ASP A 349 11.94 -8.41 -13.43
N PRO A 350 11.19 -9.31 -12.76
CA PRO A 350 11.26 -10.72 -13.03
C PRO A 350 10.83 -11.05 -14.46
N ALA A 351 11.53 -11.96 -15.10
CA ALA A 351 11.21 -12.49 -16.40
C ALA A 351 11.34 -14.03 -16.41
N LEU A 352 10.23 -14.72 -16.70
CA LEU A 352 10.23 -16.17 -16.88
C LEU A 352 10.73 -16.54 -18.28
N SER A 353 11.52 -17.61 -18.38
CA SER A 353 11.75 -18.26 -19.65
C SER A 353 10.43 -18.80 -20.25
N PRO A 354 10.33 -18.94 -21.58
CA PRO A 354 9.09 -19.40 -22.21
C PRO A 354 8.57 -20.75 -21.69
N ASP A 355 9.45 -21.62 -21.26
CA ASP A 355 9.15 -22.94 -20.65
C ASP A 355 8.88 -22.86 -19.12
N GLY A 356 9.01 -21.68 -18.51
CA GLY A 356 8.82 -21.46 -17.08
C GLY A 356 9.87 -22.07 -16.16
N GLN A 357 11.01 -22.60 -16.69
CA GLN A 357 12.03 -23.27 -15.90
C GLN A 357 13.12 -22.32 -15.36
N MET A 358 13.40 -21.24 -16.09
CA MET A 358 14.42 -20.26 -15.72
C MET A 358 13.78 -18.93 -15.30
N LEU A 359 14.41 -18.26 -14.35
CA LEU A 359 14.05 -16.92 -13.87
C LEU A 359 15.23 -15.98 -14.13
N ALA A 360 14.99 -14.90 -14.86
CA ALA A 360 15.86 -13.74 -14.93
C ALA A 360 15.27 -12.61 -14.07
N TYR A 361 16.10 -11.86 -13.36
CA TYR A 361 15.68 -10.74 -12.53
C TYR A 361 16.82 -9.75 -12.31
N VAL A 362 16.50 -8.57 -11.86
CA VAL A 362 17.46 -7.50 -11.56
C VAL A 362 17.58 -7.35 -10.05
N ALA A 363 18.80 -7.48 -9.52
CA ALA A 363 19.08 -7.21 -8.10
C ALA A 363 19.95 -5.97 -7.93
N GLY A 364 19.81 -5.28 -6.77
CA GLY A 364 20.60 -4.09 -6.41
C GLY A 364 19.89 -2.75 -6.58
N GLY A 365 18.67 -2.74 -7.10
CA GLY A 365 17.83 -1.55 -7.18
C GLY A 365 18.05 -0.66 -8.40
N PRO A 366 17.33 0.48 -8.48
CA PRO A 366 17.19 1.23 -9.71
C PRO A 366 18.45 1.96 -10.20
N GLU A 367 19.47 2.15 -9.38
CA GLU A 367 20.72 2.84 -9.79
C GLU A 367 21.87 1.88 -10.12
N VAL A 368 21.88 0.71 -9.48
CA VAL A 368 23.01 -0.23 -9.54
C VAL A 368 22.58 -1.62 -9.98
N GLY A 369 21.34 -1.74 -10.46
CA GLY A 369 20.73 -3.02 -10.82
C GLY A 369 21.61 -3.86 -11.75
N GLU A 370 21.74 -5.13 -11.43
CA GLU A 370 22.48 -6.13 -12.20
C GLU A 370 21.58 -7.31 -12.53
N LEU A 371 21.76 -7.88 -13.72
CA LEU A 371 21.00 -9.04 -14.18
C LEU A 371 21.53 -10.34 -13.58
N TYR A 372 20.61 -11.07 -12.98
CA TYR A 372 20.84 -12.45 -12.51
C TYR A 372 19.89 -13.40 -13.22
N VAL A 373 20.39 -14.62 -13.45
CA VAL A 373 19.62 -15.73 -14.02
C VAL A 373 19.82 -16.95 -13.15
N LYS A 374 18.75 -17.67 -12.85
CA LYS A 374 18.78 -18.93 -12.07
C LYS A 374 17.75 -19.92 -12.60
N GLN A 375 17.92 -21.19 -12.30
CA GLN A 375 16.80 -22.12 -12.35
C GLN A 375 15.75 -21.68 -11.32
N ARG A 376 14.49 -21.71 -11.71
CA ARG A 376 13.40 -21.12 -10.90
C ARG A 376 13.39 -21.63 -9.45
N ASP A 377 13.57 -22.92 -9.27
CA ASP A 377 13.46 -23.58 -7.96
C ASP A 377 14.83 -23.80 -7.25
N GLU A 378 15.93 -23.31 -7.82
CA GLU A 378 17.27 -23.38 -7.22
C GLU A 378 17.70 -22.03 -6.63
N ASP A 379 18.52 -22.03 -5.57
CA ASP A 379 18.97 -20.82 -4.87
C ASP A 379 20.36 -20.31 -5.32
N ARG A 380 20.81 -20.68 -6.53
CA ARG A 380 22.12 -20.26 -7.06
C ARG A 380 21.97 -19.38 -8.29
N PRO A 381 21.86 -18.04 -8.11
CA PRO A 381 21.81 -17.12 -9.23
C PRO A 381 23.19 -16.97 -9.89
N LEU A 382 23.20 -16.87 -11.22
CA LEU A 382 24.34 -16.50 -12.03
C LEU A 382 24.19 -15.05 -12.46
N GLN A 383 25.20 -14.21 -12.24
CA GLN A 383 25.27 -12.89 -12.83
C GLN A 383 25.47 -13.00 -14.34
N ALA A 384 24.44 -12.75 -15.13
CA ALA A 384 24.45 -13.09 -16.55
C ALA A 384 25.12 -12.06 -17.46
N ALA A 385 25.23 -10.81 -17.01
CA ALA A 385 25.75 -9.69 -17.80
C ALA A 385 26.84 -8.87 -17.05
N PRO A 386 27.91 -9.50 -16.50
CA PRO A 386 28.96 -8.78 -15.82
C PRO A 386 29.70 -7.87 -16.81
N GLY A 387 29.92 -6.60 -16.41
CA GLY A 387 30.66 -5.63 -17.24
C GLY A 387 29.78 -4.78 -18.17
N LEU A 388 28.49 -5.04 -18.31
CA LEU A 388 27.60 -4.09 -18.98
C LEU A 388 27.34 -2.85 -18.10
N PRO A 389 27.04 -1.69 -18.73
CA PRO A 389 26.68 -0.48 -18.00
C PRO A 389 25.52 -0.70 -17.04
N ARG A 390 25.58 -0.06 -15.86
CA ARG A 390 24.55 -0.10 -14.83
C ARG A 390 23.77 1.22 -14.80
N PRO A 391 22.49 1.21 -14.37
CA PRO A 391 21.70 0.03 -14.02
C PRO A 391 21.29 -0.81 -15.22
N GLN A 392 21.22 -2.11 -15.04
CA GLN A 392 20.60 -3.07 -15.96
C GLN A 392 19.14 -3.22 -15.56
N ARG A 393 18.21 -3.26 -16.52
CA ARG A 393 16.76 -3.27 -16.23
C ARG A 393 15.96 -4.06 -17.27
N SER A 394 14.72 -4.38 -16.91
CA SER A 394 13.66 -4.91 -17.79
C SER A 394 14.13 -6.09 -18.63
N PRO A 395 14.72 -7.15 -18.05
CA PRO A 395 15.12 -8.34 -18.83
C PRO A 395 13.89 -8.99 -19.47
N LYS A 396 14.06 -9.48 -20.70
CA LYS A 396 13.03 -10.22 -21.43
C LYS A 396 13.66 -11.38 -22.21
N TRP A 397 13.14 -12.57 -21.99
CA TRP A 397 13.53 -13.75 -22.75
C TRP A 397 13.03 -13.69 -24.19
N SER A 398 13.88 -14.11 -25.12
CA SER A 398 13.43 -14.35 -26.49
C SER A 398 12.40 -15.49 -26.54
N PRO A 399 11.45 -15.52 -27.49
CA PRO A 399 10.41 -16.54 -27.58
C PRO A 399 10.92 -18.00 -27.68
N ASP A 400 12.15 -18.19 -28.13
CA ASP A 400 12.85 -19.49 -28.19
C ASP A 400 13.61 -19.86 -26.91
N GLY A 401 13.68 -18.93 -25.93
CA GLY A 401 14.35 -19.12 -24.65
C GLY A 401 15.90 -19.12 -24.71
N THR A 402 16.48 -18.76 -25.84
CA THR A 402 17.94 -18.83 -26.03
C THR A 402 18.69 -17.54 -25.67
N ARG A 403 17.99 -16.40 -25.67
CA ARG A 403 18.57 -15.06 -25.47
C ARG A 403 17.74 -14.25 -24.46
N ILE A 404 18.38 -13.25 -23.87
CA ILE A 404 17.75 -12.25 -23.01
C ILE A 404 18.08 -10.86 -23.57
N ALA A 405 17.08 -10.04 -23.81
CA ALA A 405 17.24 -8.61 -24.05
C ALA A 405 17.11 -7.84 -22.73
N LEU A 406 17.94 -6.83 -22.53
CA LEU A 406 17.92 -5.98 -21.33
C LEU A 406 18.28 -4.54 -21.67
N GLN A 407 17.83 -3.62 -20.84
CA GLN A 407 18.11 -2.19 -20.94
C GLN A 407 19.30 -1.79 -20.08
N THR A 408 20.09 -0.87 -20.58
CA THR A 408 21.18 -0.17 -19.87
C THR A 408 21.17 1.31 -20.22
N PRO A 409 21.88 2.20 -19.52
CA PRO A 409 22.04 3.59 -19.93
C PRO A 409 22.67 3.79 -21.32
N ALA A 410 23.40 2.78 -21.83
CA ALA A 410 24.04 2.83 -23.14
C ALA A 410 23.16 2.25 -24.27
N GLY A 411 21.96 1.76 -23.98
CA GLY A 411 21.06 1.17 -24.95
C GLY A 411 20.57 -0.22 -24.55
N ILE A 412 19.98 -0.92 -25.52
CA ILE A 412 19.46 -2.28 -25.34
C ILE A 412 20.53 -3.29 -25.76
N TYR A 413 20.80 -4.25 -24.88
CA TYR A 413 21.70 -5.37 -25.17
C TYR A 413 20.94 -6.68 -25.28
N VAL A 414 21.39 -7.54 -26.15
CA VAL A 414 20.96 -8.94 -26.27
C VAL A 414 22.13 -9.83 -25.88
N ILE A 415 21.90 -10.74 -24.94
CA ILE A 415 22.89 -11.69 -24.44
C ILE A 415 22.37 -13.13 -24.60
N PRO A 416 23.23 -14.12 -24.74
CA PRO A 416 22.84 -15.53 -24.58
C PRO A 416 22.29 -15.78 -23.18
N ALA A 417 21.29 -16.65 -23.06
CA ALA A 417 20.53 -16.89 -21.82
C ALA A 417 21.41 -17.30 -20.62
N LEU A 418 22.47 -18.05 -20.85
CA LEU A 418 23.40 -18.52 -19.80
C LEU A 418 24.68 -17.68 -19.70
N GLY A 419 24.65 -16.44 -20.20
CA GLY A 419 25.80 -15.55 -20.25
C GLY A 419 26.63 -15.74 -21.54
N GLY A 420 27.47 -14.76 -21.85
CA GLY A 420 28.28 -14.72 -23.05
C GLY A 420 28.45 -13.31 -23.59
N THR A 421 28.87 -13.20 -24.85
CA THR A 421 29.11 -11.89 -25.48
C THR A 421 27.82 -11.14 -25.69
N ALA A 422 27.71 -9.97 -25.07
CA ALA A 422 26.57 -9.05 -25.23
C ALA A 422 26.65 -8.31 -26.57
N GLN A 423 25.53 -8.17 -27.25
CA GLN A 423 25.40 -7.43 -28.50
C GLN A 423 24.48 -6.22 -28.29
N LEU A 424 24.97 -5.02 -28.60
CA LEU A 424 24.15 -3.79 -28.59
C LEU A 424 23.21 -3.81 -29.79
N VAL A 425 21.91 -3.60 -29.56
CA VAL A 425 20.92 -3.43 -30.62
C VAL A 425 21.17 -2.10 -31.33
N PRO A 426 21.46 -2.10 -32.65
CA PRO A 426 21.86 -0.88 -33.34
C PRO A 426 20.77 0.21 -33.30
N GLY A 427 21.16 1.44 -32.92
CA GLY A 427 20.26 2.59 -32.85
C GLY A 427 19.38 2.63 -31.60
N SER A 428 19.58 1.74 -30.62
CA SER A 428 18.87 1.77 -29.33
C SER A 428 19.51 2.74 -28.31
N ASP A 429 20.71 3.24 -28.61
CA ASP A 429 21.55 4.10 -27.75
C ASP A 429 21.24 5.59 -27.81
N SER A 430 20.25 5.98 -28.60
CA SER A 430 19.91 7.39 -28.83
C SER A 430 18.48 7.74 -28.44
N GLY A 431 18.29 8.84 -27.70
CA GLY A 431 16.98 9.46 -27.54
C GLY A 431 16.46 9.63 -26.11
N GLY A 432 17.22 9.29 -25.08
CA GLY A 432 16.82 9.54 -23.68
C GLY A 432 16.69 8.27 -22.84
N PRO A 433 16.05 8.35 -21.67
CA PRO A 433 15.88 7.23 -20.77
C PRO A 433 14.97 6.14 -21.37
N LEU A 434 15.32 4.87 -21.12
CA LEU A 434 14.56 3.70 -21.55
C LEU A 434 13.54 3.27 -20.48
N PHE A 435 12.30 2.92 -20.92
CA PHE A 435 11.17 2.59 -20.03
C PHE A 435 10.46 1.28 -20.40
N GLY A 436 11.21 0.23 -20.63
CA GLY A 436 10.70 -1.10 -20.93
C GLY A 436 10.93 -1.55 -22.36
N LEU A 437 11.00 -2.87 -22.54
CA LEU A 437 11.12 -3.54 -23.82
C LEU A 437 10.34 -4.86 -23.82
N ASP A 438 10.06 -5.40 -25.01
CA ASP A 438 9.50 -6.73 -25.18
C ASP A 438 9.85 -7.32 -26.55
N TRP A 439 9.96 -8.66 -26.62
CA TRP A 439 10.21 -9.39 -27.86
C TRP A 439 8.94 -9.59 -28.68
N ALA A 440 9.02 -9.40 -29.97
CA ALA A 440 7.98 -9.88 -30.87
C ALA A 440 7.94 -11.42 -30.86
N PRO A 441 6.76 -12.03 -31.10
CA PRO A 441 6.65 -13.49 -31.16
C PRO A 441 7.53 -14.16 -32.23
N ASP A 442 8.00 -13.41 -33.23
CA ASP A 442 8.92 -13.88 -34.27
C ASP A 442 10.37 -14.06 -33.80
N GLY A 443 10.72 -13.56 -32.60
CA GLY A 443 12.07 -13.63 -32.03
C GLY A 443 13.12 -12.78 -32.74
N ARG A 444 12.70 -11.88 -33.65
CA ARG A 444 13.58 -11.00 -34.43
C ARG A 444 13.43 -9.54 -34.07
N ARG A 445 12.21 -9.10 -33.76
CA ARG A 445 11.89 -7.70 -33.48
C ARG A 445 11.74 -7.45 -31.99
N LEU A 446 12.11 -6.23 -31.59
CA LEU A 446 11.91 -5.70 -30.25
C LEU A 446 11.01 -4.47 -30.31
N ALA A 447 10.03 -4.39 -29.40
CA ALA A 447 9.39 -3.13 -29.05
C ALA A 447 10.10 -2.54 -27.84
N TYR A 448 10.32 -1.23 -27.82
CA TYR A 448 10.92 -0.55 -26.67
C TYR A 448 10.50 0.91 -26.60
N SER A 449 10.55 1.43 -25.38
CA SER A 449 10.27 2.84 -25.13
C SER A 449 11.53 3.60 -24.76
N VAL A 450 11.77 4.73 -25.41
CA VAL A 450 12.86 5.64 -25.13
C VAL A 450 12.38 7.09 -25.19
N GLY A 451 12.66 7.89 -24.15
CA GLY A 451 12.22 9.28 -24.04
C GLY A 451 10.71 9.47 -24.09
N GLY A 452 9.93 8.44 -23.75
CA GLY A 452 8.47 8.45 -23.83
C GLY A 452 7.90 8.08 -25.21
N LYS A 453 8.72 7.77 -26.17
CA LYS A 453 8.30 7.31 -27.51
C LYS A 453 8.40 5.80 -27.64
N LEU A 454 7.44 5.16 -28.28
CA LEU A 454 7.43 3.72 -28.54
C LEU A 454 7.97 3.41 -29.93
N TYR A 455 8.95 2.53 -30.00
CA TYR A 455 9.57 2.08 -31.24
C TYR A 455 9.52 0.57 -31.40
N VAL A 456 9.59 0.12 -32.64
CA VAL A 456 9.90 -1.26 -33.03
C VAL A 456 11.20 -1.26 -33.85
N THR A 457 12.09 -2.22 -33.59
CA THR A 457 13.38 -2.37 -34.27
C THR A 457 13.67 -3.86 -34.55
N ASP A 458 14.51 -4.16 -35.52
CA ASP A 458 15.13 -5.49 -35.67
C ASP A 458 16.29 -5.62 -34.65
N ALA A 459 16.34 -6.72 -33.92
CA ALA A 459 17.30 -6.91 -32.82
C ALA A 459 18.77 -7.03 -33.31
N GLU A 460 18.97 -7.47 -34.55
CA GLU A 460 20.32 -7.70 -35.12
C GLU A 460 20.75 -6.57 -36.07
N HIS A 461 19.80 -6.07 -36.88
CA HIS A 461 20.09 -5.13 -37.96
C HIS A 461 19.72 -3.67 -37.61
N GLY A 462 18.98 -3.45 -36.53
CA GLY A 462 18.51 -2.13 -36.17
C GLY A 462 17.35 -1.62 -37.08
N GLY A 463 17.27 -0.32 -37.29
CA GLY A 463 16.20 0.29 -38.08
C GLY A 463 14.92 0.47 -37.31
N ARG A 464 14.81 1.58 -36.57
CA ARG A 464 13.66 1.84 -35.70
C ARG A 464 12.48 2.46 -36.46
N ARG A 465 11.28 1.95 -36.19
CA ARG A 465 10.00 2.50 -36.61
C ARG A 465 9.28 3.08 -35.40
N LEU A 466 8.92 4.36 -35.45
CA LEU A 466 8.09 5.02 -34.43
C LEU A 466 6.64 4.52 -34.54
N LEU A 467 6.05 4.15 -33.41
CA LEU A 467 4.63 3.74 -33.30
C LEU A 467 3.80 4.72 -32.46
N HIS A 468 4.39 5.29 -31.40
CA HIS A 468 3.72 6.27 -30.55
C HIS A 468 4.68 7.42 -30.27
N GLU A 469 4.18 8.65 -30.37
CA GLU A 469 4.93 9.85 -30.07
C GLU A 469 4.41 10.50 -28.79
N GLY A 470 5.08 10.25 -27.68
CA GLY A 470 4.79 10.85 -26.38
C GLY A 470 6.05 11.49 -25.78
N ARG A 471 5.84 12.29 -24.73
CA ARG A 471 6.93 12.80 -23.88
C ARG A 471 6.94 12.02 -22.58
N TRP A 472 8.13 11.70 -22.09
CA TRP A 472 8.33 10.88 -20.91
C TRP A 472 7.64 11.41 -19.63
N ASP A 473 7.39 12.72 -19.57
CA ASP A 473 6.83 13.42 -18.40
C ASP A 473 5.30 13.59 -18.41
N ILE A 474 4.63 13.38 -19.56
CA ILE A 474 3.19 13.69 -19.70
C ILE A 474 2.38 12.59 -20.36
N ARG A 475 2.81 12.11 -21.51
CA ARG A 475 2.15 11.05 -22.30
C ARG A 475 3.14 10.00 -22.77
N GLY A 476 4.21 9.79 -22.01
CA GLY A 476 5.27 8.89 -22.39
C GLY A 476 4.82 7.44 -22.37
N ALA A 477 5.18 6.71 -23.42
CA ALA A 477 5.01 5.26 -23.47
C ALA A 477 6.01 4.55 -22.56
N SER A 478 5.57 3.44 -21.93
CA SER A 478 6.41 2.55 -21.14
C SER A 478 5.88 1.12 -21.16
N ALA A 479 6.70 0.16 -20.71
CA ALA A 479 6.35 -1.25 -20.55
C ALA A 479 5.56 -1.85 -21.72
N PRO A 480 6.09 -1.83 -22.94
CA PRO A 480 5.43 -2.47 -24.07
C PRO A 480 5.27 -3.98 -23.87
N ALA A 481 4.18 -4.54 -24.41
CA ALA A 481 3.88 -5.97 -24.41
C ALA A 481 3.29 -6.37 -25.77
N TRP A 482 3.98 -7.25 -26.49
CA TRP A 482 3.55 -7.75 -27.81
C TRP A 482 2.35 -8.68 -27.68
N SER A 483 1.35 -8.49 -28.60
CA SER A 483 0.30 -9.47 -28.76
C SER A 483 0.85 -10.80 -29.26
N PRO A 484 0.28 -11.95 -28.84
CA PRO A 484 0.78 -13.28 -29.28
C PRO A 484 0.75 -13.51 -30.78
N ASP A 485 -0.13 -12.81 -31.51
CA ASP A 485 -0.21 -12.85 -32.97
C ASP A 485 0.75 -11.89 -33.69
N GLY A 486 1.50 -11.09 -32.95
CA GLY A 486 2.49 -10.15 -33.46
C GLY A 486 1.94 -8.94 -34.20
N LYS A 487 0.64 -8.62 -34.05
CA LYS A 487 -0.04 -7.55 -34.81
C LYS A 487 -0.25 -6.27 -34.01
N ALA A 488 -0.19 -6.32 -32.69
CA ALA A 488 -0.42 -5.18 -31.84
C ALA A 488 0.54 -5.17 -30.64
N ILE A 489 0.69 -4.02 -30.00
CA ILE A 489 1.47 -3.82 -28.80
C ILE A 489 0.60 -3.08 -27.79
N ALA A 490 0.38 -3.67 -26.62
CA ALA A 490 -0.16 -2.98 -25.47
C ALA A 490 0.98 -2.25 -24.75
N PHE A 491 0.73 -1.06 -24.22
CA PHE A 491 1.74 -0.28 -23.53
C PHE A 491 1.09 0.66 -22.52
N ILE A 492 1.88 1.11 -21.56
CA ILE A 492 1.43 2.10 -20.58
C ILE A 492 1.67 3.49 -21.14
N VAL A 493 0.69 4.37 -20.93
CA VAL A 493 0.77 5.80 -21.26
C VAL A 493 0.75 6.61 -19.97
N GLU A 494 1.55 7.68 -19.91
CA GLU A 494 1.72 8.63 -18.82
C GLU A 494 2.59 8.14 -17.65
N ASN A 495 3.15 9.12 -16.96
CA ASN A 495 3.87 8.98 -15.70
C ASN A 495 5.00 7.91 -15.67
N ALA A 496 5.58 7.57 -16.81
CA ALA A 496 6.66 6.57 -16.91
C ALA A 496 7.84 6.88 -15.98
N ASP A 497 8.21 8.16 -15.86
CA ASP A 497 9.29 8.60 -14.95
C ASP A 497 8.96 8.38 -13.47
N PHE A 498 7.68 8.47 -13.10
CA PHE A 498 7.24 8.21 -11.73
C PHE A 498 7.21 6.71 -11.40
N VAL A 499 6.95 5.86 -12.36
CA VAL A 499 6.77 4.43 -12.15
C VAL A 499 8.06 3.64 -12.37
N TYR A 500 8.81 3.98 -13.40
CA TYR A 500 10.02 3.26 -13.84
C TYR A 500 11.30 4.10 -13.82
N GLY A 501 11.21 5.38 -13.46
CA GLY A 501 12.27 6.36 -13.59
C GLY A 501 13.43 6.26 -12.61
N SER A 502 14.12 7.38 -12.45
CA SER A 502 15.27 7.52 -11.54
C SER A 502 14.89 7.28 -10.07
N VAL A 503 15.89 7.06 -9.24
CA VAL A 503 15.76 6.77 -7.80
C VAL A 503 14.82 7.73 -7.06
N GLY A 504 14.80 9.00 -7.43
CA GLY A 504 13.92 10.00 -6.81
C GLY A 504 12.42 9.83 -7.13
N ASN A 505 12.08 9.07 -8.16
CA ASN A 505 10.70 8.88 -8.64
C ASN A 505 10.27 7.42 -8.66
N PHE A 506 11.15 6.48 -8.30
CA PHE A 506 10.85 5.06 -8.33
C PHE A 506 9.68 4.70 -7.42
N ALA A 507 8.74 3.90 -7.97
CA ALA A 507 7.55 3.40 -7.28
C ALA A 507 6.59 4.50 -6.75
N ASN A 508 6.52 5.65 -7.41
CA ASN A 508 5.48 6.63 -7.15
C ASN A 508 4.12 6.11 -7.64
N PHE A 509 3.07 6.31 -6.84
CA PHE A 509 1.69 5.90 -7.14
C PHE A 509 0.98 6.94 -8.03
N ALA A 510 1.53 7.18 -9.23
CA ALA A 510 0.88 8.07 -10.18
C ALA A 510 -0.11 7.29 -11.06
N PRO A 511 -1.30 7.83 -11.38
CA PRO A 511 -2.21 7.22 -12.33
C PRO A 511 -1.54 7.02 -13.70
N THR A 512 -1.82 5.87 -14.31
CA THR A 512 -1.35 5.49 -15.64
C THR A 512 -2.47 4.82 -16.41
N ARG A 513 -2.40 4.87 -17.74
CA ARG A 513 -3.37 4.27 -18.64
C ARG A 513 -2.74 3.14 -19.44
N ILE A 514 -3.55 2.22 -19.94
CA ILE A 514 -3.09 1.18 -20.87
C ILE A 514 -3.68 1.46 -22.25
N ALA A 515 -2.82 1.63 -23.24
CA ALA A 515 -3.16 1.80 -24.64
C ALA A 515 -2.72 0.59 -25.45
N LEU A 516 -3.31 0.44 -26.63
CA LEU A 516 -2.96 -0.54 -27.65
C LEU A 516 -2.61 0.21 -28.93
N VAL A 517 -1.54 -0.18 -29.60
CA VAL A 517 -1.21 0.28 -30.95
C VAL A 517 -1.16 -0.91 -31.92
N THR A 518 -1.81 -0.78 -33.08
CA THR A 518 -1.73 -1.78 -34.14
C THR A 518 -0.55 -1.50 -35.07
N LEU A 519 0.14 -2.56 -35.52
CA LEU A 519 1.34 -2.39 -36.35
C LEU A 519 1.02 -2.05 -37.81
N ALA A 520 -0.18 -2.38 -38.28
CA ALA A 520 -0.55 -2.18 -39.68
C ALA A 520 -0.65 -0.70 -40.03
N ASP A 521 -1.33 0.06 -39.22
CA ASP A 521 -1.70 1.46 -39.44
C ASP A 521 -1.28 2.43 -38.33
N SER A 522 -0.63 1.91 -37.28
CA SER A 522 -0.28 2.66 -36.06
C SER A 522 -1.50 3.30 -35.39
N ALA A 523 -2.69 2.72 -35.55
CA ALA A 523 -3.90 3.18 -34.88
C ALA A 523 -3.82 2.86 -33.39
N GLU A 524 -4.13 3.84 -32.55
CA GLU A 524 -4.12 3.72 -31.08
C GLU A 524 -5.54 3.58 -30.53
N THR A 525 -5.69 2.72 -29.53
CA THR A 525 -6.94 2.51 -28.79
C THR A 525 -6.65 2.50 -27.31
N MET A 526 -7.38 3.29 -26.52
CA MET A 526 -7.30 3.25 -25.08
C MET A 526 -8.05 2.04 -24.53
N LEU A 527 -7.36 1.18 -23.78
CA LEU A 527 -7.93 -0.03 -23.17
C LEU A 527 -8.36 0.20 -21.73
N VAL A 528 -7.56 0.94 -20.94
CA VAL A 528 -7.82 1.24 -19.53
C VAL A 528 -7.53 2.71 -19.26
N ASP A 529 -8.54 3.43 -18.77
CA ASP A 529 -8.46 4.83 -18.36
C ASP A 529 -9.42 5.04 -17.18
N ASP A 530 -8.99 4.68 -15.98
CA ASP A 530 -9.83 4.63 -14.78
C ASP A 530 -9.27 5.48 -13.61
N GLY A 531 -8.22 6.26 -13.90
CA GLY A 531 -7.55 7.11 -12.91
C GLY A 531 -6.79 6.34 -11.84
N ALA A 532 -6.60 5.02 -11.98
CA ALA A 532 -5.74 4.22 -11.14
C ALA A 532 -4.33 4.09 -11.74
N MET A 533 -3.38 3.66 -10.94
CA MET A 533 -2.08 3.21 -11.42
C MET A 533 -2.23 1.82 -12.05
N ASN A 534 -1.85 1.68 -13.32
CA ASN A 534 -1.89 0.44 -14.08
C ASN A 534 -0.50 0.14 -14.64
N LEU A 535 0.06 -1.05 -14.34
CA LEU A 535 1.46 -1.39 -14.60
C LEU A 535 1.61 -2.74 -15.28
N SER A 536 2.76 -2.94 -15.94
CA SER A 536 3.27 -4.25 -16.38
C SER A 536 2.24 -5.10 -17.14
N PRO A 537 1.65 -4.58 -18.25
CA PRO A 537 0.70 -5.36 -19.05
C PRO A 537 1.37 -6.61 -19.62
N GLN A 538 0.66 -7.75 -19.57
CA GLN A 538 1.09 -9.04 -20.11
C GLN A 538 -0.07 -9.68 -20.85
N TRP A 539 0.15 -10.14 -22.07
CA TRP A 539 -0.87 -10.85 -22.82
C TRP A 539 -1.08 -12.27 -22.32
N LEU A 540 -2.33 -12.68 -22.21
CA LEU A 540 -2.64 -14.12 -22.09
C LEU A 540 -2.33 -14.84 -23.41
N PRO A 541 -1.87 -16.12 -23.37
CA PRO A 541 -1.36 -16.83 -24.55
C PRO A 541 -2.28 -16.86 -25.76
N GLU A 542 -3.60 -16.91 -25.53
CA GLU A 542 -4.60 -16.95 -26.59
C GLU A 542 -4.93 -15.56 -27.18
N GLY A 543 -4.32 -14.49 -26.70
CA GLY A 543 -4.61 -13.12 -27.13
C GLY A 543 -6.00 -12.60 -26.72
N ARG A 544 -6.70 -13.31 -25.81
CA ARG A 544 -8.06 -12.98 -25.36
C ARG A 544 -8.13 -12.13 -24.10
N GLY A 545 -7.04 -11.51 -23.72
CA GLY A 545 -7.00 -10.63 -22.56
C GLY A 545 -5.59 -10.22 -22.16
N LEU A 546 -5.54 -9.22 -21.31
CA LEU A 546 -4.34 -8.70 -20.69
C LEU A 546 -4.41 -8.98 -19.17
N LEU A 547 -3.29 -9.41 -18.59
CA LEU A 547 -3.03 -9.27 -17.16
C LEU A 547 -2.26 -7.99 -16.92
N PHE A 548 -2.53 -7.30 -15.85
CA PHE A 548 -1.80 -6.10 -15.46
C PHE A 548 -1.92 -5.87 -13.95
N VAL A 549 -1.00 -5.11 -13.39
CA VAL A 549 -1.05 -4.70 -11.98
C VAL A 549 -1.82 -3.39 -11.87
N SER A 550 -2.74 -3.29 -10.88
CA SER A 550 -3.49 -2.06 -10.63
C SER A 550 -3.74 -1.83 -9.14
N ASN A 551 -3.79 -0.57 -8.73
CA ASN A 551 -4.15 -0.16 -7.36
C ASN A 551 -5.60 0.33 -7.21
N ARG A 552 -6.48 0.11 -8.20
CA ARG A 552 -7.87 0.59 -8.24
C ARG A 552 -8.75 0.18 -7.05
N ALA A 553 -8.36 -0.86 -6.31
CA ALA A 553 -9.05 -1.31 -5.10
C ALA A 553 -8.18 -1.15 -3.84
N GLY A 554 -7.29 -0.15 -3.82
CA GLY A 554 -6.42 0.23 -2.71
C GLY A 554 -5.04 -0.43 -2.74
N GLY A 555 -4.93 -1.76 -2.83
CA GLY A 555 -3.65 -2.47 -2.93
C GLY A 555 -3.24 -2.74 -4.37
N ARG A 556 -1.94 -2.99 -4.62
CA ARG A 556 -1.43 -3.39 -5.95
C ARG A 556 -1.67 -4.87 -6.17
N ASP A 557 -2.64 -5.17 -7.03
CA ASP A 557 -3.08 -6.52 -7.36
C ASP A 557 -3.09 -6.76 -8.87
N ILE A 558 -3.18 -8.02 -9.26
CA ILE A 558 -3.25 -8.41 -10.64
C ILE A 558 -4.73 -8.39 -11.08
N TYR A 559 -4.97 -7.78 -12.21
CA TYR A 559 -6.26 -7.69 -12.88
C TYR A 559 -6.19 -8.33 -14.26
N ARG A 560 -7.30 -8.88 -14.71
CA ARG A 560 -7.52 -9.39 -16.05
C ARG A 560 -8.46 -8.44 -16.80
N LEU A 561 -8.05 -7.97 -17.97
CA LEU A 561 -8.91 -7.27 -18.91
C LEU A 561 -9.28 -8.23 -20.03
N PRO A 562 -10.55 -8.66 -20.14
CA PRO A 562 -11.00 -9.50 -21.25
C PRO A 562 -10.99 -8.72 -22.58
N LEU A 563 -10.43 -9.32 -23.63
CA LEU A 563 -10.39 -8.73 -24.97
C LEU A 563 -11.08 -9.66 -25.97
N THR A 564 -11.71 -9.05 -27.00
CA THR A 564 -12.22 -9.76 -28.18
C THR A 564 -11.07 -10.15 -29.11
N ARG A 565 -11.34 -11.00 -30.11
CA ARG A 565 -10.37 -11.32 -31.17
C ARG A 565 -9.92 -10.11 -32.00
N ALA A 566 -10.70 -9.03 -31.99
CA ALA A 566 -10.37 -7.77 -32.63
C ALA A 566 -9.64 -6.79 -31.66
N ASN A 567 -9.17 -7.28 -30.53
CA ASN A 567 -8.49 -6.51 -29.50
C ASN A 567 -9.34 -5.37 -28.87
N ALA A 568 -10.64 -5.41 -29.03
CA ALA A 568 -11.54 -4.50 -28.32
C ALA A 568 -11.85 -5.03 -26.91
N VAL A 569 -12.05 -4.13 -25.96
CA VAL A 569 -12.46 -4.48 -24.59
C VAL A 569 -13.79 -5.22 -24.63
N ALA A 570 -13.82 -6.44 -24.10
CA ALA A 570 -15.00 -7.30 -24.10
C ALA A 570 -15.84 -7.14 -22.83
N ASP A 571 -15.19 -6.81 -21.71
CA ASP A 571 -15.82 -6.60 -20.41
C ASP A 571 -14.91 -5.76 -19.50
N SER A 572 -15.42 -5.35 -18.33
CA SER A 572 -14.65 -4.63 -17.31
C SER A 572 -13.47 -5.46 -16.81
N ALA A 573 -12.44 -4.78 -16.27
CA ALA A 573 -11.29 -5.46 -15.71
C ALA A 573 -11.68 -6.20 -14.41
N GLU A 574 -11.39 -7.50 -14.36
CA GLU A 574 -11.65 -8.40 -13.24
C GLU A 574 -10.44 -8.47 -12.32
N ARG A 575 -10.65 -8.40 -11.00
CA ARG A 575 -9.59 -8.61 -10.01
C ARG A 575 -9.25 -10.09 -9.90
N VAL A 576 -7.99 -10.45 -10.15
CA VAL A 576 -7.50 -11.83 -10.10
C VAL A 576 -6.92 -12.18 -8.73
N THR A 577 -6.28 -11.22 -8.07
CA THR A 577 -5.59 -11.42 -6.79
C THR A 577 -5.97 -10.36 -5.77
N THR A 578 -5.65 -10.60 -4.49
CA THR A 578 -5.92 -9.67 -3.39
C THR A 578 -4.71 -9.58 -2.47
N GLY A 579 -4.19 -8.35 -2.27
CA GLY A 579 -3.14 -8.07 -1.29
C GLY A 579 -1.73 -8.54 -1.68
N LEU A 580 -1.43 -8.74 -2.98
CA LEU A 580 -0.11 -9.21 -3.42
C LEU A 580 1.00 -8.17 -3.26
N GLY A 581 0.70 -6.87 -3.37
CA GLY A 581 1.74 -5.83 -3.42
C GLY A 581 2.61 -5.91 -4.68
N ALA A 582 2.08 -6.46 -5.78
CA ALA A 582 2.83 -6.67 -7.02
C ALA A 582 3.28 -5.34 -7.66
N GLN A 583 4.48 -5.33 -8.25
CA GLN A 583 5.02 -4.18 -9.00
C GLN A 583 5.15 -4.51 -10.49
N THR A 584 5.86 -5.58 -10.82
CA THR A 584 6.02 -6.07 -12.19
C THR A 584 5.65 -7.54 -12.24
N ILE A 585 5.13 -7.99 -13.38
CA ILE A 585 4.72 -9.37 -13.61
C ILE A 585 5.33 -9.92 -14.88
N SER A 586 5.54 -11.23 -14.91
CA SER A 586 5.93 -11.97 -16.12
C SER A 586 5.22 -13.33 -16.16
N LEU A 587 4.85 -13.77 -17.35
CA LEU A 587 4.07 -14.97 -17.58
C LEU A 587 4.89 -15.97 -18.41
N ASP A 588 4.75 -17.26 -18.14
CA ASP A 588 5.28 -18.29 -19.02
C ASP A 588 4.46 -18.36 -20.33
N ARG A 589 5.01 -19.01 -21.36
CA ARG A 589 4.33 -19.12 -22.65
C ARG A 589 3.00 -19.86 -22.62
N ALA A 590 2.85 -20.77 -21.66
CA ALA A 590 1.62 -21.54 -21.49
C ALA A 590 0.54 -20.75 -20.72
N GLY A 591 0.88 -19.65 -20.04
CA GLY A 591 -0.03 -18.89 -19.20
C GLY A 591 -0.44 -19.60 -17.92
N THR A 592 0.36 -20.58 -17.49
CA THR A 592 0.09 -21.41 -16.31
C THR A 592 0.89 -20.99 -15.08
N LEU A 593 1.96 -20.26 -15.30
CA LEU A 593 2.83 -19.75 -14.25
C LEU A 593 3.11 -18.27 -14.44
N LEU A 594 2.90 -17.51 -13.37
CA LEU A 594 3.21 -16.09 -13.29
C LEU A 594 4.28 -15.88 -12.21
N VAL A 595 5.24 -15.01 -12.48
CA VAL A 595 6.13 -14.47 -11.44
C VAL A 595 5.88 -12.97 -11.29
N TYR A 596 6.08 -12.47 -10.07
CA TYR A 596 5.92 -11.04 -9.78
C TYR A 596 6.96 -10.56 -8.77
N SER A 597 7.37 -9.32 -8.89
CA SER A 597 8.10 -8.63 -7.84
C SER A 597 7.10 -8.08 -6.83
N ARG A 598 7.31 -8.38 -5.55
CA ARG A 598 6.56 -7.81 -4.44
C ARG A 598 7.36 -6.68 -3.84
N LEU A 599 6.97 -5.44 -4.14
CA LEU A 599 7.65 -4.26 -3.65
C LEU A 599 6.97 -3.75 -2.37
N GLU A 600 7.71 -3.73 -1.28
CA GLU A 600 7.31 -3.10 -0.03
C GLU A 600 8.04 -1.75 0.12
N LEU A 601 7.26 -0.71 0.31
CA LEU A 601 7.74 0.64 0.54
C LEU A 601 7.34 1.07 1.93
N ARG A 602 8.25 1.74 2.63
CA ARG A 602 7.99 2.39 3.91
C ARG A 602 8.65 3.75 3.91
N SER A 603 7.94 4.75 4.36
CA SER A 603 8.53 6.09 4.51
C SER A 603 8.05 6.71 5.81
N ASN A 604 9.01 7.15 6.61
CA ASN A 604 8.76 7.79 7.89
C ASN A 604 9.51 9.11 7.99
N VAL A 605 8.99 10.01 8.84
CA VAL A 605 9.59 11.33 9.09
C VAL A 605 10.57 11.22 10.24
N TYR A 606 11.74 11.79 10.04
CA TYR A 606 12.85 11.85 11.00
C TYR A 606 13.33 13.28 11.19
N SER A 607 14.12 13.53 12.22
CA SER A 607 14.79 14.80 12.40
C SER A 607 16.25 14.64 12.81
N ALA A 608 17.09 15.63 12.40
CA ALA A 608 18.47 15.77 12.82
C ALA A 608 18.82 17.25 13.02
N PRO A 609 19.74 17.62 13.91
CA PRO A 609 20.21 19.00 14.03
C PRO A 609 20.85 19.48 12.73
N ILE A 610 20.73 20.77 12.39
CA ILE A 610 21.49 21.42 11.31
C ILE A 610 22.90 21.68 11.82
N PRO A 611 23.95 21.00 11.31
CA PRO A 611 25.29 21.17 11.83
C PRO A 611 25.95 22.43 11.26
N ARG A 612 26.89 22.98 12.01
CA ARG A 612 27.72 24.12 11.57
C ARG A 612 28.88 23.70 10.65
N SER A 613 29.28 22.45 10.70
CA SER A 613 30.35 21.84 9.89
C SER A 613 29.91 20.50 9.34
N LEU A 614 30.60 20.01 8.32
CA LEU A 614 30.31 18.68 7.73
C LEU A 614 30.26 17.60 8.80
N THR A 615 29.13 16.91 8.89
CA THR A 615 28.87 15.86 9.87
C THR A 615 28.35 14.60 9.14
N LEU A 616 28.79 13.42 9.58
CA LEU A 616 28.23 12.16 9.10
C LEU A 616 26.89 11.90 9.82
N LEU A 617 25.83 11.67 9.05
CA LEU A 617 24.53 11.33 9.61
C LEU A 617 24.52 9.86 10.02
N SER A 618 24.80 9.59 11.31
CA SER A 618 24.83 8.26 11.90
C SER A 618 23.55 7.93 12.69
N THR A 619 22.92 8.97 13.26
CA THR A 619 21.73 8.82 14.10
C THR A 619 20.67 9.84 13.72
N VAL A 620 19.42 9.41 13.69
CA VAL A 620 18.24 10.24 13.42
C VAL A 620 17.17 10.00 14.47
N THR A 621 16.38 11.00 14.77
CA THR A 621 15.25 10.89 15.70
C THR A 621 13.97 10.66 14.88
N PRO A 622 13.29 9.51 15.04
CA PRO A 622 12.02 9.28 14.36
C PRO A 622 10.90 10.15 14.95
N LEU A 623 10.05 10.70 14.09
CA LEU A 623 8.82 11.39 14.47
C LEU A 623 7.60 10.54 14.16
N THR A 624 7.69 9.70 13.13
CA THR A 624 6.66 8.74 12.78
C THR A 624 7.26 7.34 12.71
N SER A 625 6.42 6.33 12.83
CA SER A 625 6.78 4.92 12.71
C SER A 625 5.64 4.14 12.04
N GLY A 626 5.94 2.98 11.47
CA GLY A 626 4.96 2.11 10.83
C GLY A 626 5.35 1.74 9.40
N THR A 627 4.41 1.11 8.71
CA THR A 627 4.62 0.56 7.36
C THR A 627 4.06 1.45 6.25
N GLN A 628 3.52 2.61 6.60
CA GLN A 628 2.95 3.57 5.66
C GLN A 628 4.03 4.20 4.78
N VAL A 629 3.59 4.74 3.65
CA VAL A 629 4.38 5.63 2.79
C VAL A 629 3.96 7.08 3.08
N ILE A 630 4.91 7.92 3.46
CA ILE A 630 4.78 9.37 3.60
C ILE A 630 5.60 10.00 2.48
N GLU A 631 4.94 10.67 1.54
CA GLU A 631 5.62 11.37 0.44
C GLU A 631 6.01 12.78 0.82
N GLY A 632 5.14 13.47 1.56
CA GLY A 632 5.39 14.82 1.99
C GLY A 632 4.78 15.17 3.35
N PHE A 633 5.32 16.21 3.94
CA PHE A 633 4.86 16.70 5.24
C PHE A 633 5.14 18.21 5.38
N ASP A 634 4.51 18.83 6.35
CA ASP A 634 4.79 20.20 6.75
C ASP A 634 4.56 20.42 8.24
N LEU A 635 5.40 21.24 8.87
CA LEU A 635 5.26 21.61 10.27
C LEU A 635 4.33 22.82 10.42
N SER A 636 3.41 22.76 11.39
CA SER A 636 2.56 23.91 11.74
C SER A 636 3.40 25.12 12.13
N PRO A 637 2.89 26.35 11.95
CA PRO A 637 3.64 27.57 12.28
C PRO A 637 4.11 27.63 13.75
N ASP A 638 3.34 27.06 14.66
CA ASP A 638 3.70 26.94 16.09
C ASP A 638 4.63 25.77 16.40
N GLY A 639 4.86 24.87 15.43
CA GLY A 639 5.69 23.68 15.59
C GLY A 639 5.04 22.55 16.41
N ALA A 640 3.76 22.66 16.74
CA ALA A 640 3.05 21.65 17.57
C ALA A 640 2.53 20.46 16.78
N TRP A 641 2.31 20.64 15.47
CA TRP A 641 1.71 19.65 14.60
C TRP A 641 2.56 19.38 13.36
N LEU A 642 2.53 18.14 12.91
CA LEU A 642 3.05 17.71 11.62
C LEU A 642 1.86 17.32 10.72
N ALA A 643 1.59 18.08 9.65
CA ALA A 643 0.72 17.62 8.57
C ALA A 643 1.51 16.70 7.66
N LEU A 644 0.93 15.58 7.25
CA LEU A 644 1.58 14.59 6.39
C LEU A 644 0.54 13.89 5.50
N ASP A 645 0.99 13.43 4.35
CA ASP A 645 0.24 12.47 3.56
C ASP A 645 0.59 11.04 3.99
N SER A 646 -0.33 10.10 3.88
CA SER A 646 -0.08 8.71 4.25
C SER A 646 -1.09 7.74 3.63
N ASP A 647 -0.59 6.59 3.14
CA ASP A 647 -1.38 5.49 2.58
C ASP A 647 -1.85 4.46 3.61
N ARG A 648 -1.78 4.75 4.91
CA ARG A 648 -2.06 3.81 5.99
C ARG A 648 -3.45 3.17 5.96
N GLU A 649 -4.42 3.82 5.32
CA GLU A 649 -5.79 3.33 5.17
C GLU A 649 -6.14 2.99 3.72
N GLY A 650 -5.13 2.78 2.86
CA GLY A 650 -5.26 2.20 1.52
C GLY A 650 -4.91 3.15 0.38
N ASN A 651 -5.26 4.43 0.47
CA ASN A 651 -4.85 5.50 -0.44
C ASN A 651 -4.15 6.63 0.34
N GLN A 652 -3.51 7.54 -0.38
CA GLN A 652 -2.84 8.68 0.25
C GLN A 652 -3.89 9.69 0.72
N ASP A 653 -3.93 9.92 2.01
CA ASP A 653 -4.77 10.92 2.66
C ASP A 653 -3.94 11.90 3.48
N ILE A 654 -4.52 13.06 3.76
CA ILE A 654 -3.89 14.06 4.62
C ILE A 654 -4.23 13.76 6.09
N TYR A 655 -3.19 13.71 6.90
CA TYR A 655 -3.25 13.55 8.35
C TYR A 655 -2.55 14.71 9.05
N LYS A 656 -2.86 14.93 10.32
CA LYS A 656 -2.03 15.74 11.22
C LYS A 656 -1.66 14.93 12.45
N LEU A 657 -0.39 15.01 12.84
CA LEU A 657 0.20 14.36 14.00
C LEU A 657 0.59 15.40 15.03
N SER A 658 0.10 15.29 16.25
CA SER A 658 0.57 16.11 17.37
C SER A 658 1.96 15.66 17.79
N LEU A 659 2.93 16.55 17.73
CA LEU A 659 4.30 16.25 18.17
C LEU A 659 4.45 16.20 19.68
N LEU A 660 3.46 16.70 20.41
CA LEU A 660 3.43 16.67 21.88
C LEU A 660 2.79 15.38 22.41
N THR A 661 1.62 15.00 21.88
CA THR A 661 0.81 13.90 22.40
C THR A 661 0.94 12.61 21.59
N GLY A 662 1.45 12.68 20.36
CA GLY A 662 1.44 11.58 19.40
C GLY A 662 0.07 11.29 18.80
N GLU A 663 -0.95 12.13 19.06
CA GLU A 663 -2.27 12.00 18.46
C GLU A 663 -2.20 12.20 16.96
N LEU A 664 -2.75 11.25 16.22
CA LEU A 664 -2.85 11.30 14.76
C LEU A 664 -4.32 11.44 14.35
N VAL A 665 -4.62 12.48 13.58
CA VAL A 665 -5.97 12.79 13.11
C VAL A 665 -5.99 12.73 11.58
N ARG A 666 -6.86 11.91 10.99
CA ARG A 666 -7.14 11.89 9.55
C ARG A 666 -7.97 13.12 9.19
N LEU A 667 -7.58 13.86 8.15
CA LEU A 667 -8.24 15.08 7.70
C LEU A 667 -9.01 14.88 6.39
N THR A 668 -8.51 14.01 5.50
CA THR A 668 -9.20 13.64 4.26
C THR A 668 -9.51 12.15 4.24
N SER A 669 -10.56 11.73 3.50
CA SER A 669 -11.03 10.34 3.49
C SER A 669 -11.77 9.98 2.20
N ASP A 670 -11.55 10.71 1.11
CA ASP A 670 -12.10 10.30 -0.17
C ASP A 670 -11.29 9.13 -0.78
N ASN A 671 -11.82 8.52 -1.83
CA ASN A 671 -11.22 7.33 -2.44
C ASN A 671 -10.07 7.63 -3.42
N ARG A 672 -9.61 8.87 -3.48
CA ARG A 672 -8.50 9.34 -4.34
C ARG A 672 -7.39 9.91 -3.49
N ASP A 673 -6.20 9.90 -4.06
CA ASP A 673 -5.00 10.31 -3.35
C ASP A 673 -4.89 11.83 -3.17
N ASP A 674 -4.51 12.23 -1.96
CA ASP A 674 -4.21 13.59 -1.54
C ASP A 674 -2.75 13.68 -1.07
N PHE A 675 -2.00 14.68 -1.54
CA PHE A 675 -0.55 14.75 -1.36
C PHE A 675 -0.03 16.12 -0.93
N LEU A 676 1.14 16.11 -0.28
CA LEU A 676 1.98 17.27 -0.01
C LEU A 676 1.25 18.39 0.72
N PRO A 677 0.76 18.15 1.94
CA PRO A 677 0.12 19.20 2.73
C PRO A 677 1.08 20.32 3.05
N ASN A 678 0.57 21.56 3.07
CA ASN A 678 1.32 22.76 3.45
C ASN A 678 0.45 23.71 4.29
N TRP A 679 0.92 24.07 5.47
CA TRP A 679 0.23 24.97 6.38
C TRP A 679 0.22 26.40 5.90
N SER A 680 -0.92 27.10 6.09
CA SER A 680 -0.95 28.55 6.01
C SER A 680 -0.15 29.17 7.17
N PRO A 681 0.42 30.36 7.00
CA PRO A 681 1.22 31.01 8.04
C PRO A 681 0.44 31.28 9.34
N ASP A 682 -0.88 31.44 9.26
CA ASP A 682 -1.78 31.64 10.42
C ASP A 682 -2.20 30.32 11.08
N GLY A 683 -1.79 29.18 10.52
CA GLY A 683 -2.14 27.84 11.02
C GLY A 683 -3.58 27.40 10.81
N ARG A 684 -4.41 28.17 10.10
CA ARG A 684 -5.85 27.89 9.93
C ARG A 684 -6.16 26.99 8.76
N TRP A 685 -5.31 26.92 7.75
CA TRP A 685 -5.55 26.22 6.51
C TRP A 685 -4.40 25.27 6.17
N LEU A 686 -4.76 24.21 5.44
CA LEU A 686 -3.84 23.33 4.74
C LEU A 686 -4.11 23.45 3.24
N ALA A 687 -3.05 23.67 2.46
CA ALA A 687 -3.08 23.51 1.01
C ALA A 687 -2.48 22.15 0.66
N PHE A 688 -3.02 21.45 -0.33
CA PHE A 688 -2.54 20.17 -0.80
C PHE A 688 -2.94 19.98 -2.27
N HIS A 689 -2.42 18.96 -2.96
CA HIS A 689 -2.95 18.61 -4.26
C HIS A 689 -3.62 17.24 -4.23
N SER A 690 -4.66 17.07 -5.05
CA SER A 690 -5.51 15.89 -5.10
C SER A 690 -5.77 15.46 -6.53
N ILE A 691 -6.01 14.16 -6.75
CA ILE A 691 -6.42 13.57 -8.05
C ILE A 691 -7.92 13.23 -8.09
N ARG A 692 -8.73 13.79 -7.21
CA ARG A 692 -10.17 13.45 -7.11
C ARG A 692 -11.00 13.82 -8.35
N GLN A 693 -10.51 14.67 -9.23
CA GLN A 693 -11.16 15.03 -10.51
C GLN A 693 -10.52 14.36 -11.74
N GLY A 694 -9.56 13.43 -11.54
CA GLY A 694 -8.84 12.75 -12.61
C GLY A 694 -7.54 13.45 -13.05
N THR A 695 -7.42 14.76 -12.82
CA THR A 695 -6.20 15.56 -12.90
C THR A 695 -5.71 15.90 -11.50
N ARG A 696 -4.44 16.30 -11.38
CA ARG A 696 -3.95 16.85 -10.11
C ARG A 696 -4.30 18.33 -10.03
N ASP A 697 -5.05 18.68 -9.02
CA ASP A 697 -5.50 20.03 -8.73
C ASP A 697 -5.13 20.48 -7.32
N VAL A 698 -5.01 21.80 -7.13
CA VAL A 698 -4.74 22.39 -5.82
C VAL A 698 -6.04 22.56 -5.04
N PHE A 699 -6.00 22.10 -3.81
CA PHE A 699 -7.09 22.20 -2.82
C PHE A 699 -6.61 22.91 -1.56
N ILE A 700 -7.57 23.48 -0.81
CA ILE A 700 -7.36 23.93 0.56
C ILE A 700 -8.46 23.35 1.47
N MET A 701 -8.14 23.20 2.74
CA MET A 701 -9.09 22.80 3.78
C MET A 701 -8.76 23.45 5.11
N PRO A 702 -9.73 23.62 6.03
CA PRO A 702 -9.44 24.03 7.39
C PRO A 702 -8.51 23.01 8.08
N SER A 703 -7.51 23.50 8.81
CA SER A 703 -6.58 22.63 9.54
C SER A 703 -7.22 21.87 10.71
N ALA A 704 -8.40 22.31 11.15
CA ALA A 704 -9.23 21.61 12.12
C ALA A 704 -9.99 20.40 11.53
N GLY A 705 -9.99 20.25 10.20
CA GLY A 705 -10.81 19.30 9.45
C GLY A 705 -12.03 19.99 8.82
N GLY A 706 -12.71 19.29 7.93
CA GLY A 706 -13.87 19.79 7.19
C GLY A 706 -13.73 19.63 5.68
N ALA A 707 -14.66 20.20 4.92
CA ALA A 707 -14.70 20.07 3.46
C ALA A 707 -13.49 20.74 2.79
N ALA A 708 -12.86 20.03 1.86
CA ALA A 708 -11.82 20.59 1.01
C ALA A 708 -12.43 21.43 -0.12
N GLN A 709 -11.84 22.58 -0.39
CA GLN A 709 -12.20 23.49 -1.48
C GLN A 709 -11.18 23.35 -2.60
N GLN A 710 -11.64 23.06 -3.82
CA GLN A 710 -10.81 23.07 -5.02
C GLN A 710 -10.50 24.52 -5.44
N LEU A 711 -9.24 24.79 -5.75
CA LEU A 711 -8.78 26.10 -6.19
C LEU A 711 -8.42 26.15 -7.67
N THR A 712 -7.97 25.04 -8.24
CA THR A 712 -7.64 24.92 -9.66
C THR A 712 -8.47 23.81 -10.28
N ASN A 713 -8.81 23.95 -11.55
CA ASN A 713 -9.57 22.98 -12.35
C ASN A 713 -9.15 23.15 -13.83
N ASP A 714 -7.91 22.86 -14.10
CA ASP A 714 -7.28 23.00 -15.42
C ASP A 714 -6.94 21.60 -15.95
N PRO A 715 -6.96 21.34 -17.28
CA PRO A 715 -6.52 20.05 -17.81
C PRO A 715 -5.06 19.69 -17.48
N GLY A 716 -4.25 20.70 -17.10
CA GLY A 716 -2.87 20.50 -16.64
C GLY A 716 -2.79 19.85 -15.26
N GLN A 717 -1.59 19.45 -14.89
CA GLN A 717 -1.29 18.87 -13.59
C GLN A 717 -0.78 19.94 -12.65
N ASP A 718 -1.57 20.33 -11.64
CA ASP A 718 -1.21 21.32 -10.62
C ASP A 718 -0.71 20.63 -9.36
N ARG A 719 0.51 20.93 -8.90
CA ARG A 719 1.20 20.19 -7.83
C ARG A 719 1.94 21.07 -6.86
N SER A 720 2.27 20.51 -5.68
CA SER A 720 3.19 21.09 -4.70
C SER A 720 2.81 22.50 -4.26
N PRO A 721 1.54 22.76 -3.86
CA PRO A 721 1.13 24.10 -3.44
C PRO A 721 1.86 24.53 -2.17
N ARG A 722 2.24 25.84 -2.11
CA ARG A 722 2.85 26.45 -0.93
C ARG A 722 2.33 27.84 -0.69
N TRP A 723 1.95 28.09 0.56
CA TRP A 723 1.55 29.42 1.00
C TRP A 723 2.72 30.40 1.00
N SER A 724 2.46 31.65 0.59
CA SER A 724 3.38 32.75 0.82
C SER A 724 3.49 33.05 2.33
N PRO A 725 4.62 33.64 2.79
CA PRO A 725 4.80 33.93 4.22
C PRO A 725 3.74 34.87 4.83
N ASP A 726 3.11 35.71 4.02
CA ASP A 726 2.03 36.63 4.40
C ASP A 726 0.62 36.01 4.28
N GLY A 727 0.50 34.78 3.76
CA GLY A 727 -0.78 34.07 3.57
C GLY A 727 -1.67 34.61 2.46
N THR A 728 -1.16 35.52 1.61
CA THR A 728 -1.95 36.16 0.56
C THR A 728 -1.85 35.48 -0.80
N GLN A 729 -0.98 34.49 -0.96
CA GLN A 729 -0.77 33.81 -2.23
C GLN A 729 -0.43 32.33 -2.02
N LEU A 730 -0.73 31.52 -3.05
CA LEU A 730 -0.18 30.18 -3.21
C LEU A 730 0.74 30.13 -4.43
N VAL A 731 1.90 29.51 -4.29
CA VAL A 731 2.75 29.11 -5.41
C VAL A 731 2.59 27.62 -5.66
N PHE A 732 2.60 27.20 -6.91
CA PHE A 732 2.53 25.79 -7.30
C PHE A 732 3.17 25.57 -8.67
N GLU A 733 3.46 24.31 -9.00
CA GLU A 733 3.93 23.92 -10.34
C GLU A 733 2.75 23.42 -11.17
N SER A 734 2.74 23.75 -12.47
CA SER A 734 1.66 23.36 -13.38
C SER A 734 2.16 23.07 -14.81
N THR A 735 1.43 22.21 -15.52
CA THR A 735 1.64 21.90 -16.94
C THR A 735 0.56 22.51 -17.84
N ARG A 736 -0.18 23.52 -17.37
CA ARG A 736 -1.42 24.06 -18.00
C ARG A 736 -1.25 24.69 -19.38
N GLU A 737 -0.11 25.30 -19.68
CA GLU A 737 0.04 26.07 -20.93
C GLU A 737 0.88 25.34 -21.99
N ASP A 738 2.02 24.73 -21.61
CA ASP A 738 3.03 24.21 -22.54
C ASP A 738 3.32 22.72 -22.37
N GLU A 739 2.49 21.99 -21.61
CA GLU A 739 2.79 20.62 -21.16
C GLU A 739 4.14 20.51 -20.40
N ARG A 740 4.89 21.61 -20.28
CA ARG A 740 6.10 21.70 -19.49
C ARG A 740 5.76 22.27 -18.11
N ARG A 741 6.36 21.72 -17.07
CA ARG A 741 6.15 22.22 -15.71
C ARG A 741 6.74 23.61 -15.58
N GLU A 742 5.90 24.54 -15.19
CA GLU A 742 6.26 25.93 -14.89
C GLU A 742 5.71 26.32 -13.51
N ILE A 743 6.24 27.41 -12.95
CA ILE A 743 5.80 27.90 -11.65
C ILE A 743 4.71 28.96 -11.86
N TYR A 744 3.64 28.81 -11.09
CA TYR A 744 2.49 29.70 -11.09
C TYR A 744 2.20 30.22 -9.69
N VAL A 745 1.57 31.38 -9.61
CA VAL A 745 1.10 32.01 -8.37
C VAL A 745 -0.39 32.27 -8.48
N LEU A 746 -1.13 31.90 -7.44
CA LEU A 746 -2.55 32.17 -7.26
C LEU A 746 -2.73 33.16 -6.09
N PRO A 747 -3.10 34.42 -6.36
CA PRO A 747 -3.29 35.43 -5.31
C PRO A 747 -4.63 35.28 -4.60
N ARG A 748 -4.68 35.72 -3.33
CA ARG A 748 -5.87 35.78 -2.49
C ARG A 748 -6.03 37.21 -1.95
N ASP A 749 -7.24 37.78 -2.06
CA ASP A 749 -7.50 39.12 -1.53
C ASP A 749 -7.73 39.13 -0.01
N SER A 750 -7.85 40.32 0.57
CA SER A 750 -8.06 40.51 2.01
C SER A 750 -9.45 39.98 2.50
N LEU A 751 -10.38 39.75 1.59
CA LEU A 751 -11.69 39.15 1.87
C LEU A 751 -11.68 37.62 1.74
N GLY A 752 -10.54 37.05 1.30
CA GLY A 752 -10.35 35.63 1.14
C GLY A 752 -10.72 35.07 -0.24
N HIS A 753 -11.06 35.91 -1.22
CA HIS A 753 -11.38 35.45 -2.57
C HIS A 753 -10.10 35.20 -3.37
N TRP A 754 -10.09 34.14 -4.19
CA TRP A 754 -8.99 33.77 -5.04
C TRP A 754 -9.03 34.51 -6.38
N GLY A 755 -7.88 35.05 -6.80
CA GLY A 755 -7.72 35.77 -8.04
C GLY A 755 -7.39 34.88 -9.23
N ARG A 756 -6.80 35.48 -10.28
CA ARG A 756 -6.38 34.71 -11.47
C ARG A 756 -4.97 34.14 -11.27
N VAL A 757 -4.78 32.92 -11.74
CA VAL A 757 -3.47 32.26 -11.77
C VAL A 757 -2.55 33.02 -12.71
N ARG A 758 -1.30 33.24 -12.28
CA ARG A 758 -0.26 33.96 -13.03
C ARG A 758 1.00 33.10 -13.14
N ARG A 759 1.52 32.93 -14.34
CA ARG A 759 2.79 32.26 -14.62
C ARG A 759 3.97 33.12 -14.15
N VAL A 760 4.99 32.49 -13.57
CA VAL A 760 6.19 33.14 -13.03
C VAL A 760 7.45 32.76 -13.81
N THR A 761 7.53 31.49 -14.29
CA THR A 761 8.69 30.98 -15.03
C THR A 761 8.38 30.68 -16.48
N GLN A 762 9.42 30.62 -17.35
CA GLN A 762 9.32 30.24 -18.76
C GLN A 762 10.43 29.25 -19.17
N ASN A 763 11.30 28.87 -18.24
CA ASN A 763 12.44 27.97 -18.46
C ASN A 763 12.32 26.60 -17.80
N GLY A 764 11.11 26.24 -17.43
CA GLY A 764 10.80 25.08 -16.62
C GLY A 764 10.93 25.37 -15.14
N GLY A 765 10.10 24.72 -14.31
CA GLY A 765 10.16 24.91 -12.87
C GLY A 765 9.38 23.82 -12.13
N ARG A 766 9.97 23.32 -11.04
CA ARG A 766 9.36 22.37 -10.12
C ARG A 766 9.79 22.66 -8.68
N TRP A 767 9.03 22.21 -7.72
CA TRP A 767 9.30 22.35 -6.28
C TRP A 767 9.49 23.81 -5.84
N PRO A 768 8.56 24.72 -6.12
CA PRO A 768 8.70 26.12 -5.76
C PRO A 768 8.66 26.33 -4.24
N VAL A 769 9.47 27.26 -3.74
CA VAL A 769 9.50 27.67 -2.33
C VAL A 769 9.69 29.16 -2.21
N TRP A 770 8.87 29.79 -1.36
CA TRP A 770 8.97 31.22 -1.07
C TRP A 770 10.20 31.54 -0.23
N SER A 771 10.85 32.67 -0.51
CA SER A 771 11.77 33.28 0.45
C SER A 771 11.01 33.75 1.70
N PRO A 772 11.63 33.78 2.89
CA PRO A 772 10.95 34.20 4.13
C PRO A 772 10.34 35.60 4.08
N ASP A 773 10.92 36.51 3.26
CA ASP A 773 10.41 37.85 3.01
C ASP A 773 9.28 37.91 1.95
N GLY A 774 8.96 36.82 1.32
CA GLY A 774 7.92 36.72 0.28
C GLY A 774 8.28 37.38 -1.05
N SER A 775 9.49 37.86 -1.24
CA SER A 775 9.89 38.60 -2.45
C SER A 775 10.34 37.73 -3.62
N THR A 776 10.81 36.51 -3.32
CA THR A 776 11.49 35.64 -4.27
C THR A 776 10.98 34.20 -4.16
N ILE A 777 10.93 33.49 -5.28
CA ILE A 777 10.66 32.05 -5.34
C ILE A 777 11.95 31.36 -5.77
N ALA A 778 12.41 30.36 -4.99
CA ALA A 778 13.40 29.39 -5.43
C ALA A 778 12.71 28.15 -5.98
N TYR A 779 13.30 27.54 -7.01
CA TYR A 779 12.75 26.38 -7.70
C TYR A 779 13.84 25.54 -8.36
N LEU A 780 13.51 24.35 -8.81
CA LEU A 780 14.38 23.44 -9.53
C LEU A 780 13.97 23.35 -10.99
N ASN A 781 14.95 23.16 -11.87
CA ASN A 781 14.73 22.64 -13.21
C ASN A 781 15.86 21.65 -13.59
N THR A 782 15.93 21.21 -14.84
CA THR A 782 16.96 20.26 -15.32
C THR A 782 18.39 20.79 -15.27
N GLN A 783 18.57 22.11 -15.15
CA GLN A 783 19.88 22.77 -15.10
C GLN A 783 20.37 23.03 -13.68
N GLY A 784 19.51 22.89 -12.64
CA GLY A 784 19.90 23.11 -11.25
C GLY A 784 18.89 23.91 -10.43
N ILE A 785 19.41 24.67 -9.44
CA ILE A 785 18.62 25.48 -8.51
C ILE A 785 18.57 26.93 -9.03
N TRP A 786 17.36 27.44 -9.17
CA TRP A 786 17.07 28.78 -9.66
C TRP A 786 16.33 29.62 -8.65
N LYS A 787 16.35 30.92 -8.82
CA LYS A 787 15.46 31.85 -8.13
C LYS A 787 14.89 32.91 -9.08
N VAL A 788 13.68 33.38 -8.78
CA VAL A 788 12.98 34.40 -9.58
C VAL A 788 12.20 35.35 -8.68
N PRO A 789 12.19 36.69 -8.96
CA PRO A 789 11.32 37.62 -8.22
C PRO A 789 9.85 37.27 -8.42
N VAL A 790 9.03 37.31 -7.36
CA VAL A 790 7.60 36.99 -7.41
C VAL A 790 6.84 37.89 -8.38
N ARG A 791 7.21 39.16 -8.49
CA ARG A 791 6.56 40.13 -9.40
C ARG A 791 6.89 39.89 -10.87
N GLY A 792 7.72 38.87 -11.18
CA GLY A 792 8.32 38.66 -12.49
C GLY A 792 9.71 39.27 -12.63
N GLY A 793 10.45 38.83 -13.61
CA GLY A 793 11.83 39.22 -13.87
C GLY A 793 12.64 38.05 -14.42
N GLU A 794 13.91 38.29 -14.71
CA GLU A 794 14.78 37.23 -15.22
C GLU A 794 15.16 36.25 -14.10
N PRO A 795 14.94 34.93 -14.32
CA PRO A 795 15.38 33.90 -13.40
C PRO A 795 16.92 33.89 -13.31
N LYS A 796 17.45 33.68 -12.10
CA LYS A 796 18.88 33.55 -11.86
C LYS A 796 19.23 32.13 -11.43
N LEU A 797 20.16 31.46 -12.15
CA LEU A 797 20.76 30.19 -11.72
C LEU A 797 21.65 30.44 -10.50
N LEU A 798 21.47 29.69 -9.44
CA LEU A 798 22.28 29.74 -8.22
C LEU A 798 23.39 28.69 -8.28
N THR A 799 23.04 27.46 -8.72
CA THR A 799 23.97 26.33 -8.91
C THR A 799 23.43 25.34 -9.94
N ALA A 800 24.34 24.72 -10.67
CA ALA A 800 24.06 23.63 -11.61
C ALA A 800 24.02 22.24 -10.92
N THR A 801 24.16 22.17 -9.61
CA THR A 801 24.11 20.90 -8.88
C THR A 801 22.73 20.27 -8.96
N ALA A 802 22.68 19.00 -9.33
CA ALA A 802 21.44 18.24 -9.34
C ALA A 802 20.90 18.10 -7.92
N ALA A 803 19.71 18.64 -7.69
CA ALA A 803 19.04 18.63 -6.41
C ALA A 803 17.65 18.02 -6.53
N GLN A 804 17.18 17.36 -5.46
CA GLN A 804 15.83 16.80 -5.41
C GLN A 804 14.82 17.77 -4.82
N HIS A 805 15.20 18.51 -3.79
CA HIS A 805 14.38 19.52 -3.11
C HIS A 805 15.23 20.70 -2.67
N VAL A 806 14.61 21.86 -2.58
CA VAL A 806 15.24 23.10 -2.10
C VAL A 806 14.37 23.75 -1.03
N ARG A 807 14.99 24.36 -0.01
CA ARG A 807 14.34 25.11 1.06
C ARG A 807 15.19 26.30 1.48
N TRP A 808 14.53 27.38 1.87
CA TRP A 808 15.21 28.53 2.46
C TRP A 808 15.59 28.27 3.92
N SER A 809 16.68 28.85 4.39
CA SER A 809 16.92 29.02 5.83
C SER A 809 15.91 30.00 6.42
N ASP A 810 15.63 29.88 7.74
CA ASP A 810 14.67 30.73 8.45
C ASP A 810 15.01 32.24 8.33
N ASP A 811 16.28 32.59 8.22
CA ASP A 811 16.79 33.98 8.05
C ASP A 811 16.91 34.42 6.57
N GLY A 812 16.57 33.54 5.62
CA GLY A 812 16.62 33.84 4.18
C GLY A 812 18.02 34.04 3.57
N LYS A 813 19.11 33.78 4.32
CA LYS A 813 20.48 33.98 3.85
C LYS A 813 21.05 32.81 3.06
N GLU A 814 20.56 31.61 3.31
CA GLU A 814 20.99 30.36 2.64
C GLU A 814 19.79 29.63 2.05
N LEU A 815 20.07 28.82 1.04
CA LEU A 815 19.18 27.76 0.59
C LEU A 815 19.80 26.43 0.95
N TYR A 816 19.00 25.55 1.52
CA TYR A 816 19.33 24.16 1.76
C TYR A 816 18.79 23.29 0.63
N PHE A 817 19.53 22.23 0.28
CA PHE A 817 19.09 21.28 -0.73
C PHE A 817 19.64 19.88 -0.45
N VAL A 818 18.96 18.87 -1.00
CA VAL A 818 19.41 17.48 -0.96
C VAL A 818 19.97 17.10 -2.32
N SER A 819 21.18 16.59 -2.34
CA SER A 819 21.80 15.97 -3.52
C SER A 819 22.11 14.51 -3.25
N THR A 820 21.81 13.67 -4.25
CA THR A 820 22.08 12.22 -4.25
C THR A 820 22.85 11.81 -5.50
N ALA A 821 23.55 12.76 -6.12
CA ALA A 821 24.21 12.60 -7.43
C ALA A 821 25.25 11.45 -7.46
N ASN A 822 25.88 11.15 -6.32
CA ASN A 822 26.69 9.94 -6.12
C ASN A 822 26.78 9.61 -4.62
N ASP A 823 27.10 8.38 -4.28
CA ASP A 823 27.14 7.90 -2.89
C ASP A 823 28.15 8.68 -2.03
N SER A 824 29.21 9.22 -2.63
CA SER A 824 30.25 9.95 -1.91
C SER A 824 29.84 11.37 -1.55
N THR A 825 28.83 11.95 -2.23
CA THR A 825 28.36 13.34 -2.01
C THR A 825 26.89 13.41 -1.60
N ALA A 826 26.21 12.28 -1.48
CA ALA A 826 24.81 12.25 -1.04
C ALA A 826 24.65 12.86 0.35
N GLY A 827 23.71 13.81 0.50
CA GLY A 827 23.50 14.51 1.76
C GLY A 827 22.80 15.84 1.63
N PHE A 828 22.79 16.59 2.73
CA PHE A 828 22.26 17.94 2.79
C PHE A 828 23.37 18.96 2.55
N TRP A 829 23.05 19.94 1.73
CA TRP A 829 23.94 21.00 1.31
C TRP A 829 23.33 22.38 1.58
N SER A 830 24.16 23.40 1.66
CA SER A 830 23.72 24.79 1.64
C SER A 830 24.44 25.59 0.56
N ILE A 831 23.78 26.63 0.07
CA ILE A 831 24.33 27.65 -0.82
C ILE A 831 23.82 29.00 -0.35
N PRO A 832 24.66 30.07 -0.37
CA PRO A 832 24.20 31.42 -0.08
C PRO A 832 23.08 31.88 -1.02
N ALA A 833 22.09 32.59 -0.52
CA ALA A 833 20.94 33.07 -1.28
C ALA A 833 21.33 33.97 -2.48
N GLN A 834 22.51 34.55 -2.45
CA GLN A 834 23.04 35.35 -3.54
C GLN A 834 23.81 34.55 -4.60
N GLY A 835 23.97 33.23 -4.35
CA GLY A 835 24.86 32.37 -5.10
C GLY A 835 26.26 32.34 -4.51
N GLY A 836 27.10 31.42 -4.93
CA GLY A 836 28.46 31.27 -4.45
C GLY A 836 28.86 29.82 -4.21
N ARG A 837 29.78 29.57 -3.30
CA ARG A 837 30.29 28.21 -3.03
C ARG A 837 29.30 27.42 -2.21
N GLU A 838 28.98 26.22 -2.67
CA GLU A 838 28.20 25.24 -1.94
C GLU A 838 28.98 24.64 -0.76
N ARG A 839 28.27 24.30 0.29
CA ARG A 839 28.80 23.68 1.49
C ARG A 839 27.99 22.44 1.87
N GLN A 840 28.62 21.31 1.94
CA GLN A 840 27.98 20.11 2.48
C GLN A 840 27.85 20.21 4.00
N LEU A 841 26.66 19.98 4.50
CA LEU A 841 26.31 20.05 5.93
C LEU A 841 26.26 18.66 6.55
N LEU A 842 25.45 17.78 5.96
CA LEU A 842 25.32 16.39 6.38
C LEU A 842 25.65 15.47 5.22
N ARG A 843 26.40 14.42 5.49
CA ARG A 843 26.67 13.32 4.57
C ARG A 843 25.98 12.07 5.07
N PHE A 844 25.35 11.32 4.19
CA PHE A 844 24.77 10.03 4.52
C PHE A 844 25.87 8.98 4.66
N ALA A 845 25.77 8.14 5.71
CA ALA A 845 26.71 7.03 5.88
C ALA A 845 26.44 5.96 4.81
N PRO A 846 27.49 5.29 4.27
CA PRO A 846 27.31 4.22 3.29
C PRO A 846 26.40 3.10 3.78
N ASP A 847 26.48 2.77 5.09
CA ASP A 847 25.67 1.75 5.76
C ASP A 847 24.52 2.36 6.58
N GLY A 848 24.31 3.68 6.48
CA GLY A 848 23.31 4.44 7.23
C GLY A 848 21.96 4.52 6.50
N PRO A 849 21.02 5.27 7.10
CA PRO A 849 19.72 5.52 6.49
C PRO A 849 19.89 6.13 5.09
N ARG A 850 19.39 5.47 4.07
CA ARG A 850 19.46 5.97 2.70
C ARG A 850 18.32 6.94 2.44
N VAL A 851 18.61 8.24 2.46
CA VAL A 851 17.66 9.30 2.13
C VAL A 851 17.57 9.41 0.60
N ARG A 852 16.81 8.53 -0.02
CA ARG A 852 16.72 8.44 -1.49
C ARG A 852 15.67 9.36 -2.11
N ARG A 853 14.58 9.64 -1.41
CA ARG A 853 13.49 10.53 -1.83
C ARG A 853 13.17 11.49 -0.69
N ALA A 854 14.17 12.31 -0.33
CA ALA A 854 14.06 13.17 0.82
C ALA A 854 13.19 14.38 0.54
N PHE A 855 11.93 14.30 0.92
CA PHE A 855 11.22 15.51 1.26
C PHE A 855 11.79 16.03 2.58
N PHE A 856 12.13 17.31 2.67
CA PHE A 856 12.71 17.86 3.88
C PHE A 856 12.24 19.28 4.15
N GLN A 857 12.34 19.69 5.42
CA GLN A 857 12.05 21.02 5.89
C GLN A 857 13.04 21.42 6.99
N PRO A 858 13.74 22.54 6.87
CA PRO A 858 14.50 23.14 7.96
C PRO A 858 13.53 23.90 8.87
N ARG A 859 13.66 23.77 10.17
CA ARG A 859 12.91 24.56 11.16
C ARG A 859 13.61 24.50 12.50
N ASN A 860 13.70 25.66 13.19
CA ASN A 860 14.24 25.73 14.54
C ASN A 860 15.61 25.05 14.70
N GLY A 861 16.52 25.22 13.73
CA GLY A 861 17.86 24.65 13.76
C GLY A 861 17.93 23.14 13.54
N ARG A 862 16.85 22.51 13.01
CA ARG A 862 16.79 21.07 12.68
C ARG A 862 16.35 20.88 11.22
N PHE A 863 16.86 19.82 10.61
CA PHE A 863 16.26 19.24 9.42
C PHE A 863 15.23 18.20 9.86
N TYR A 864 14.05 18.28 9.29
CA TYR A 864 13.02 17.24 9.28
C TYR A 864 13.00 16.65 7.88
N PHE A 865 12.97 15.33 7.73
CA PHE A 865 13.07 14.69 6.42
C PHE A 865 12.48 13.29 6.43
N THR A 866 12.06 12.83 5.26
CA THR A 866 11.61 11.45 5.08
C THR A 866 12.80 10.53 4.78
N ILE A 867 12.80 9.34 5.38
CA ILE A 867 13.62 8.21 4.97
C ILE A 867 12.69 7.17 4.38
N MET A 868 12.98 6.75 3.15
CA MET A 868 12.22 5.72 2.46
C MET A 868 13.04 4.44 2.39
N GLU A 869 12.45 3.36 2.89
CA GLU A 869 13.00 2.01 2.83
C GLU A 869 12.28 1.23 1.73
N HIS A 870 13.02 0.47 0.96
CA HIS A 870 12.52 -0.37 -0.11
C HIS A 870 12.99 -1.79 0.12
N GLN A 871 12.08 -2.74 0.01
CA GLN A 871 12.39 -4.16 -0.09
C GLN A 871 11.56 -4.77 -1.21
N SER A 872 12.16 -5.64 -2.00
CA SER A 872 11.42 -6.37 -3.03
C SER A 872 11.99 -7.76 -3.20
N ASP A 873 11.09 -8.73 -3.25
CA ASP A 873 11.40 -10.14 -3.52
C ASP A 873 10.60 -10.63 -4.72
N ILE A 874 11.08 -11.67 -5.38
CA ILE A 874 10.38 -12.31 -6.48
C ILE A 874 9.57 -13.51 -5.97
N TRP A 875 8.32 -13.57 -6.40
CA TRP A 875 7.35 -14.60 -6.04
C TRP A 875 6.79 -15.25 -7.30
N SER A 876 6.36 -16.50 -7.19
CA SER A 876 5.63 -17.21 -8.24
C SER A 876 4.18 -17.48 -7.84
N LEU A 877 3.31 -17.63 -8.83
CA LEU A 877 1.88 -17.86 -8.68
C LEU A 877 1.41 -18.78 -9.81
N GLY A 878 0.84 -19.93 -9.46
CA GLY A 878 0.20 -20.81 -10.43
C GLY A 878 -1.09 -20.22 -10.95
N LEU A 879 -1.35 -20.31 -12.24
CA LEU A 879 -2.59 -19.90 -12.89
C LEU A 879 -3.27 -21.13 -13.52
N GLY A 880 -4.57 -21.28 -13.28
CA GLY A 880 -5.40 -22.30 -13.90
C GLY A 880 -6.64 -21.70 -14.54
N MET A 881 -7.17 -22.30 -15.60
CA MET A 881 -8.47 -21.93 -16.18
C MET A 881 -9.51 -22.99 -15.77
N ARG A 882 -10.63 -22.58 -15.18
CA ARG A 882 -11.80 -23.42 -14.90
C ARG A 882 -12.91 -23.13 -15.89
#